data_d939b6625b997a8fa33315efe5bf85ae
#
_entry.id   d939b6625b997a8fa33315efe5bf85ae
#
_cell.length_a   1.000
_cell.length_b   1.000
_cell.length_c   1.000
_cell.angle_alpha   90.00
_cell.angle_beta   90.00
_cell.angle_gamma   90.00
#
_symmetry.space_group_name_H-M   'P 1'
#
loop_
_entity.id
_entity.type
_entity.pdbx_description
1 polymer ?
#
loop_
_entity_poly.entity_id
_entity_poly.type
_entity_poly.pdbx_seq_one_letter_code
_entity_poly.pdbx_strand_id
1 'polypeptide(L)'
;MKLSKLIITGALALAAVVASPLDADAKKKNPAPEDQQARMDAFITDLMSRMTLEEKLGQLNLPGADDIVTGQAKSSNIGSMVSKGQVGGVFNIKGVEKIRDLQRVAVEESRLGIPLIFGMDVVHGYETVFPIPLASSCSWDMEAIENSARIAAKEASAAGIAWTFSPMVDISRDPRWGRVSEGGGEDPYLGAEIAKAMVRGYQGKSLADPTTMMSCVKHFALYGAPEAGRDYNTVDMSHQRMYNEYFPPYKAGAEAGAGSFMTSFNTIDFVPASGNKWLLTDVLRKQWGFKGFVVTDYTAILEMIDHGMGDLEQCSALALKAGTDMDMVANGFNGTLAASLEKGNVTMADIDKAVRLILEAKYKLGLFDNPYNRMDVSRPARDIYTAEHRDAARKLATETFVLLKNEGNILPLAKKGKIALVGPLADTRSNMPGTWSVAAAFDRYQSLLEGFRHAVGDKAEVLYAKGSNLTEDSVLEAHATMFGRTMRDPRSEADLLKEALEVAAKADVIVAALGESSEFSGESSSRADITLPETQRRLLEALLATGKPVVMLNFAGRPTVMSWESEHVPAIMNVWFGGSEAAAAIADVVFGDVNVSGKLTMSMPRSVGQIPLYYNHLNTGRPLPEGVDEFVKFRSNYIDISNTPLYPFGYGLSYTTFDYSDFKLDSTVLTDGKITASVTVRNTGDREGTEIVQFYIRDLVGSVSRPVKELKHFDRISLKPGESKTVSFDITPETLKFYNYDIDFVNEPGDFEVMVGSNSRDVAKLKFTLK
;
A
#
# COMPACT_ATOMS: atom_id res chain seq x y z
N MET A 1 13.91 -0.34 89.86
CA MET A 1 14.51 -1.03 91.03
C MET A 1 14.89 -2.44 90.60
N LYS A 2 16.22 -2.67 90.62
CA LYS A 2 16.94 -3.95 90.84
C LYS A 2 16.69 -5.11 89.85
N LEU A 3 17.69 -5.44 89.10
CA LEU A 3 18.83 -6.39 89.28
C LEU A 3 18.43 -7.85 89.02
N SER A 4 18.97 -8.51 88.20
CA SER A 4 20.30 -9.08 87.82
C SER A 4 20.31 -10.62 87.88
N LYS A 5 21.18 -11.14 87.00
CA LYS A 5 21.96 -12.42 87.02
C LYS A 5 21.34 -13.57 86.22
N LEU A 6 21.89 -13.92 85.09
CA LEU A 6 23.12 -14.73 84.83
C LEU A 6 23.06 -16.13 85.40
N ILE A 7 23.04 -17.14 84.61
CA ILE A 7 23.95 -18.33 84.64
C ILE A 7 23.84 -19.14 83.29
N ILE A 8 25.00 -19.53 82.87
CA ILE A 8 25.42 -20.29 81.71
C ILE A 8 25.24 -21.79 81.96
N THR A 9 24.94 -22.54 80.87
CA THR A 9 25.46 -23.86 80.51
C THR A 9 24.47 -24.45 79.47
N GLY A 10 24.78 -24.86 78.33
CA GLY A 10 25.87 -25.59 77.76
C GLY A 10 25.31 -26.66 76.77
N ALA A 11 25.56 -26.47 75.47
CA ALA A 11 25.73 -27.48 74.43
C ALA A 11 24.64 -28.53 74.12
N LEU A 12 24.09 -28.52 72.99
CA LEU A 12 24.41 -29.52 71.89
C LEU A 12 23.72 -29.13 70.58
N ALA A 13 24.54 -29.03 69.54
CA ALA A 13 24.11 -28.74 68.16
C ALA A 13 23.36 -29.90 67.60
N LEU A 14 22.18 -29.61 66.97
CA LEU A 14 21.64 -30.38 65.87
C LEU A 14 21.34 -29.44 64.71
N ALA A 15 22.18 -29.49 63.65
CA ALA A 15 22.02 -28.73 62.44
C ALA A 15 20.85 -29.33 61.64
N ALA A 16 19.70 -28.67 61.64
CA ALA A 16 18.65 -28.87 60.66
C ALA A 16 18.96 -27.98 59.45
N VAL A 17 19.42 -28.55 58.36
CA VAL A 17 19.56 -27.91 57.05
C VAL A 17 18.14 -27.64 56.56
N VAL A 18 17.67 -26.42 56.69
CA VAL A 18 16.50 -25.92 55.98
C VAL A 18 17.00 -25.57 54.56
N ALA A 19 16.72 -26.44 53.61
CA ALA A 19 16.87 -26.15 52.18
C ALA A 19 15.83 -25.08 51.81
N SER A 20 16.29 -23.84 51.58
CA SER A 20 15.52 -22.81 50.92
C SER A 20 15.24 -23.27 49.49
N PRO A 21 14.02 -23.10 48.91
CA PRO A 21 13.80 -23.32 47.53
C PRO A 21 14.62 -22.28 46.76
N LEU A 22 15.56 -22.75 45.95
CA LEU A 22 16.26 -21.98 44.96
C LEU A 22 15.23 -21.36 43.99
N ASP A 23 15.22 -20.04 43.93
CA ASP A 23 14.53 -19.26 42.87
C ASP A 23 14.92 -19.81 41.52
N ALA A 24 14.04 -20.59 40.91
CA ALA A 24 14.16 -21.07 39.51
C ALA A 24 13.49 -20.10 38.54
N ASP A 25 13.72 -18.82 38.72
CA ASP A 25 13.41 -17.77 37.73
C ASP A 25 14.71 -17.16 37.17
N ALA A 26 15.56 -18.03 36.62
CA ALA A 26 16.57 -17.56 35.69
C ALA A 26 15.84 -17.14 34.38
N LYS A 27 15.44 -15.88 34.26
CA LYS A 27 15.08 -15.26 32.97
C LYS A 27 16.19 -15.67 31.97
N LYS A 28 15.84 -16.55 31.02
CA LYS A 28 16.73 -16.86 29.90
C LYS A 28 17.06 -15.52 29.24
N LYS A 29 18.26 -15.01 29.44
CA LYS A 29 18.77 -13.88 28.66
C LYS A 29 18.72 -14.29 27.20
N ASN A 30 18.02 -13.51 26.36
CA ASN A 30 18.11 -13.69 24.93
C ASN A 30 19.60 -13.71 24.54
N PRO A 31 20.05 -14.69 23.74
CA PRO A 31 21.43 -14.75 23.29
C PRO A 31 21.78 -13.48 22.50
N ALA A 32 23.04 -13.10 22.51
CA ALA A 32 23.52 -11.98 21.72
C ALA A 32 23.20 -12.20 20.21
N PRO A 33 22.96 -11.14 19.42
CA PRO A 33 22.61 -11.28 18.01
C PRO A 33 23.62 -12.13 17.21
N GLU A 34 24.90 -12.01 17.47
CA GLU A 34 25.97 -12.83 16.84
C GLU A 34 25.83 -14.31 17.17
N ASP A 35 25.47 -14.65 18.43
CA ASP A 35 25.20 -16.05 18.84
C ASP A 35 23.95 -16.61 18.13
N GLN A 36 22.94 -15.78 17.88
CA GLN A 36 21.71 -16.19 17.20
C GLN A 36 21.95 -16.48 15.72
N GLN A 37 22.72 -15.62 15.04
CA GLN A 37 23.12 -15.82 13.65
C GLN A 37 23.96 -17.11 13.49
N ALA A 38 24.98 -17.31 14.34
CA ALA A 38 25.81 -18.50 14.30
C ALA A 38 25.02 -19.81 14.51
N ARG A 39 24.02 -19.79 15.42
CA ARG A 39 23.11 -20.94 15.64
C ARG A 39 22.26 -21.23 14.42
N MET A 40 21.69 -20.19 13.81
CA MET A 40 20.91 -20.34 12.58
C MET A 40 21.76 -20.92 11.46
N ASP A 41 22.99 -20.40 11.24
CA ASP A 41 23.89 -20.86 10.20
C ASP A 41 24.30 -22.32 10.40
N ALA A 42 24.61 -22.72 11.63
CA ALA A 42 24.97 -24.11 11.95
C ALA A 42 23.77 -25.06 11.73
N PHE A 43 22.59 -24.69 12.20
CA PHE A 43 21.36 -25.47 12.02
C PHE A 43 21.02 -25.68 10.55
N ILE A 44 21.02 -24.59 9.76
CA ILE A 44 20.65 -24.66 8.34
C ILE A 44 21.70 -25.44 7.55
N THR A 45 22.99 -25.30 7.86
CA THR A 45 24.08 -26.03 7.21
C THR A 45 23.93 -27.55 7.46
N ASP A 46 23.65 -27.96 8.70
CA ASP A 46 23.35 -29.38 9.02
C ASP A 46 22.12 -29.89 8.25
N LEU A 47 21.01 -29.11 8.28
CA LEU A 47 19.78 -29.51 7.58
C LEU A 47 20.03 -29.69 6.08
N MET A 48 20.68 -28.72 5.44
CA MET A 48 20.97 -28.76 3.99
C MET A 48 21.89 -29.92 3.61
N SER A 49 22.80 -30.33 4.49
CA SER A 49 23.69 -31.48 4.25
C SER A 49 22.95 -32.83 4.14
N ARG A 50 21.75 -32.90 4.74
CA ARG A 50 20.88 -34.07 4.75
C ARG A 50 19.81 -34.08 3.65
N MET A 51 19.61 -32.95 2.96
CA MET A 51 18.60 -32.79 1.91
C MET A 51 19.04 -33.47 0.61
N THR A 52 18.12 -34.17 -0.03
CA THR A 52 18.26 -34.63 -1.43
C THR A 52 18.10 -33.46 -2.39
N LEU A 53 18.49 -33.63 -3.66
CA LEU A 53 18.25 -32.59 -4.68
C LEU A 53 16.75 -32.27 -4.82
N GLU A 54 15.90 -33.29 -4.84
CA GLU A 54 14.45 -33.15 -4.95
C GLU A 54 13.87 -32.31 -3.79
N GLU A 55 14.31 -32.55 -2.56
CA GLU A 55 13.90 -31.77 -1.39
C GLU A 55 14.43 -30.34 -1.44
N LYS A 56 15.63 -30.10 -1.98
CA LYS A 56 16.16 -28.75 -2.21
C LYS A 56 15.31 -27.99 -3.22
N LEU A 57 15.02 -28.60 -4.37
CA LEU A 57 14.16 -27.99 -5.40
C LEU A 57 12.74 -27.75 -4.88
N GLY A 58 12.23 -28.67 -4.03
CA GLY A 58 10.94 -28.49 -3.38
C GLY A 58 10.87 -27.24 -2.53
N GLN A 59 11.95 -26.82 -1.83
CA GLN A 59 11.93 -25.57 -1.06
C GLN A 59 11.77 -24.33 -1.93
N LEU A 60 12.12 -24.40 -3.22
CA LEU A 60 12.01 -23.30 -4.18
C LEU A 60 10.61 -23.20 -4.83
N ASN A 61 9.69 -24.12 -4.50
CA ASN A 61 8.38 -24.26 -5.13
C ASN A 61 7.26 -23.69 -4.23
N LEU A 62 6.44 -22.78 -4.79
CA LEU A 62 5.31 -22.12 -4.13
C LEU A 62 4.00 -22.34 -4.92
N PRO A 63 3.31 -23.47 -4.75
CA PRO A 63 2.00 -23.70 -5.38
C PRO A 63 0.88 -22.94 -4.67
N GLY A 64 -0.20 -22.62 -5.42
CA GLY A 64 -1.45 -22.10 -4.88
C GLY A 64 -2.38 -23.21 -4.39
N ALA A 65 -3.16 -22.93 -3.35
CA ALA A 65 -4.12 -23.90 -2.79
C ALA A 65 -5.52 -23.83 -3.44
N ASP A 66 -5.76 -22.87 -4.34
CA ASP A 66 -7.02 -22.66 -5.09
C ASP A 66 -8.27 -22.35 -4.23
N ASP A 67 -8.14 -22.15 -2.91
CA ASP A 67 -9.24 -21.63 -2.06
C ASP A 67 -9.61 -20.18 -2.45
N ILE A 68 -8.63 -19.42 -2.93
CA ILE A 68 -8.77 -18.08 -3.50
C ILE A 68 -8.06 -18.10 -4.85
N VAL A 69 -8.82 -17.93 -5.93
CA VAL A 69 -8.26 -17.94 -7.29
C VAL A 69 -7.84 -16.53 -7.66
N THR A 70 -6.54 -16.31 -7.81
CA THR A 70 -5.93 -15.01 -8.15
C THR A 70 -5.26 -15.00 -9.52
N GLY A 71 -5.35 -16.11 -10.28
CA GLY A 71 -4.74 -16.23 -11.60
C GLY A 71 -5.26 -17.41 -12.40
N GLN A 72 -4.66 -17.67 -13.56
CA GLN A 72 -5.15 -18.65 -14.54
C GLN A 72 -4.60 -20.07 -14.32
N ALA A 73 -3.42 -20.21 -13.70
CA ALA A 73 -2.79 -21.50 -13.45
C ALA A 73 -3.38 -22.15 -12.19
N LYS A 74 -3.43 -23.48 -12.20
CA LYS A 74 -3.92 -24.28 -11.07
C LYS A 74 -2.86 -25.26 -10.61
N SER A 75 -2.74 -25.42 -9.30
CA SER A 75 -1.90 -26.45 -8.70
C SER A 75 -2.76 -27.66 -8.32
N SER A 76 -2.25 -28.87 -8.57
CA SER A 76 -2.94 -30.12 -8.23
C SER A 76 -2.06 -30.99 -7.32
N ASN A 77 -2.68 -31.87 -6.54
CA ASN A 77 -1.98 -32.85 -5.70
C ASN A 77 -1.03 -32.27 -4.63
N ILE A 78 -1.33 -31.07 -4.10
CA ILE A 78 -0.48 -30.37 -3.12
C ILE A 78 -0.13 -31.27 -1.92
N GLY A 79 -1.11 -31.96 -1.33
CA GLY A 79 -0.86 -32.85 -0.19
C GLY A 79 0.18 -33.95 -0.48
N SER A 80 0.15 -34.57 -1.69
CA SER A 80 1.15 -35.55 -2.11
C SER A 80 2.52 -34.93 -2.36
N MET A 81 2.58 -33.70 -2.87
CA MET A 81 3.86 -33.01 -3.05
C MET A 81 4.47 -32.63 -1.71
N VAL A 82 3.66 -32.18 -0.75
CA VAL A 82 4.08 -31.82 0.61
C VAL A 82 4.68 -33.04 1.33
N SER A 83 4.01 -34.18 1.32
CA SER A 83 4.53 -35.39 1.97
C SER A 83 5.85 -35.90 1.38
N LYS A 84 6.15 -35.55 0.12
CA LYS A 84 7.43 -35.84 -0.55
C LYS A 84 8.50 -34.76 -0.35
N GLY A 85 8.21 -33.70 0.35
CA GLY A 85 9.14 -32.56 0.52
C GLY A 85 9.33 -31.69 -0.73
N GLN A 86 8.40 -31.71 -1.68
CA GLN A 86 8.45 -31.00 -2.98
C GLN A 86 7.83 -29.60 -2.93
N VAL A 87 7.59 -29.04 -1.73
CA VAL A 87 6.93 -27.73 -1.53
C VAL A 87 7.61 -26.96 -0.42
N GLY A 88 8.00 -25.72 -0.70
CA GLY A 88 8.61 -24.82 0.28
C GLY A 88 7.60 -23.97 1.04
N GLY A 89 6.51 -23.59 0.38
CA GLY A 89 5.39 -22.84 0.92
C GLY A 89 4.13 -23.09 0.12
N VAL A 90 2.99 -22.62 0.62
CA VAL A 90 1.68 -22.65 -0.08
C VAL A 90 1.01 -21.31 0.13
N PHE A 91 0.33 -20.80 -0.88
CA PHE A 91 -0.39 -19.53 -0.75
C PHE A 91 -1.87 -19.65 -1.09
N ASN A 92 -2.65 -18.64 -0.65
CA ASN A 92 -4.10 -18.54 -0.90
C ASN A 92 -4.92 -19.74 -0.40
N ILE A 93 -4.49 -20.33 0.72
CA ILE A 93 -5.28 -21.31 1.49
C ILE A 93 -6.03 -20.57 2.60
N LYS A 94 -7.34 -20.82 2.76
CA LYS A 94 -8.19 -20.16 3.76
C LYS A 94 -8.65 -21.14 4.83
N GLY A 95 -8.43 -20.76 6.09
CA GLY A 95 -8.88 -21.49 7.27
C GLY A 95 -7.73 -22.14 8.03
N VAL A 96 -7.64 -21.82 9.33
CA VAL A 96 -6.54 -22.24 10.20
C VAL A 96 -6.45 -23.76 10.35
N GLU A 97 -7.57 -24.47 10.33
CA GLU A 97 -7.63 -25.93 10.40
C GLU A 97 -7.00 -26.58 9.17
N LYS A 98 -7.37 -26.13 7.96
CA LYS A 98 -6.78 -26.62 6.70
C LYS A 98 -5.27 -26.38 6.65
N ILE A 99 -4.84 -25.18 7.06
CA ILE A 99 -3.42 -24.80 7.13
C ILE A 99 -2.68 -25.72 8.10
N ARG A 100 -3.26 -25.96 9.28
CA ARG A 100 -2.70 -26.85 10.29
C ARG A 100 -2.58 -28.29 9.80
N ASP A 101 -3.61 -28.80 9.10
CA ASP A 101 -3.59 -30.16 8.55
C ASP A 101 -2.49 -30.32 7.50
N LEU A 102 -2.33 -29.34 6.61
CA LEU A 102 -1.27 -29.37 5.60
C LEU A 102 0.13 -29.24 6.23
N GLN A 103 0.27 -28.39 7.26
CA GLN A 103 1.52 -28.29 8.04
C GLN A 103 1.86 -29.61 8.74
N ARG A 104 0.85 -30.32 9.28
CA ARG A 104 1.05 -31.64 9.88
C ARG A 104 1.62 -32.63 8.86
N VAL A 105 1.10 -32.67 7.64
CA VAL A 105 1.66 -33.52 6.57
C VAL A 105 3.12 -33.16 6.31
N ALA A 106 3.47 -31.88 6.23
CA ALA A 106 4.86 -31.46 6.01
C ALA A 106 5.80 -31.89 7.14
N VAL A 107 5.36 -31.75 8.40
CA VAL A 107 6.21 -31.95 9.57
C VAL A 107 6.27 -33.44 10.00
N GLU A 108 5.15 -34.15 9.93
CA GLU A 108 5.03 -35.52 10.48
C GLU A 108 5.12 -36.62 9.43
N GLU A 109 4.82 -36.33 8.15
CA GLU A 109 4.78 -37.34 7.09
C GLU A 109 5.92 -37.21 6.07
N SER A 110 6.60 -36.02 5.98
CA SER A 110 7.78 -35.89 5.13
C SER A 110 9.06 -36.35 5.81
N ARG A 111 10.07 -36.73 5.04
CA ARG A 111 11.31 -37.37 5.53
C ARG A 111 12.12 -36.48 6.49
N LEU A 112 12.18 -35.16 6.23
CA LEU A 112 12.96 -34.21 7.02
C LEU A 112 12.11 -33.33 7.94
N GLY A 113 10.80 -33.38 7.84
CA GLY A 113 9.89 -32.57 8.68
C GLY A 113 10.06 -31.07 8.52
N ILE A 114 10.44 -30.60 7.33
CA ILE A 114 10.64 -29.16 7.07
C ILE A 114 9.27 -28.47 6.99
N PRO A 115 8.97 -27.49 7.86
CA PRO A 115 7.68 -26.81 7.86
C PRO A 115 7.48 -25.93 6.61
N LEU A 116 6.21 -25.74 6.23
CA LEU A 116 5.81 -24.84 5.14
C LEU A 116 5.72 -23.40 5.62
N ILE A 117 5.91 -22.44 4.69
CA ILE A 117 5.50 -21.05 4.86
C ILE A 117 4.15 -20.89 4.18
N PHE A 118 3.16 -20.29 4.88
CA PHE A 118 1.85 -20.00 4.31
C PHE A 118 1.76 -18.50 3.97
N GLY A 119 1.51 -18.20 2.69
CA GLY A 119 1.41 -16.88 2.14
C GLY A 119 -0.01 -16.49 1.71
N MET A 120 -0.29 -15.18 1.67
CA MET A 120 -1.55 -14.63 1.13
C MET A 120 -1.37 -13.16 0.74
N ASP A 121 -2.18 -12.69 -0.23
CA ASP A 121 -2.28 -11.28 -0.61
C ASP A 121 -3.08 -10.49 0.43
N VAL A 122 -2.48 -10.22 1.59
CA VAL A 122 -3.05 -9.36 2.62
C VAL A 122 -2.57 -7.93 2.38
N VAL A 123 -3.05 -7.30 1.29
CA VAL A 123 -2.53 -6.04 0.77
C VAL A 123 -2.95 -4.84 1.64
N HIS A 124 -4.21 -4.78 2.06
CA HIS A 124 -4.72 -3.70 2.91
C HIS A 124 -5.74 -4.19 3.96
N GLY A 125 -5.48 -5.34 4.55
CA GLY A 125 -6.30 -5.93 5.61
C GLY A 125 -6.64 -7.39 5.34
N TYR A 126 -7.18 -8.06 6.36
CA TYR A 126 -7.68 -9.43 6.25
C TYR A 126 -9.22 -9.41 6.22
N GLU A 127 -9.95 -9.71 7.31
CA GLU A 127 -11.40 -9.50 7.36
C GLU A 127 -11.75 -8.06 7.79
N THR A 128 -10.94 -7.42 8.64
CA THR A 128 -10.96 -5.97 8.75
C THR A 128 -10.17 -5.42 7.57
N VAL A 129 -10.91 -4.95 6.56
CA VAL A 129 -10.31 -4.35 5.36
C VAL A 129 -10.17 -2.86 5.59
N PHE A 130 -8.95 -2.35 5.46
CA PHE A 130 -8.64 -0.92 5.49
C PHE A 130 -8.89 -0.28 4.13
N PRO A 131 -8.89 1.05 4.01
CA PRO A 131 -8.95 1.70 2.70
C PRO A 131 -7.88 1.17 1.76
N ILE A 132 -8.14 1.17 0.46
CA ILE A 132 -7.12 0.80 -0.54
C ILE A 132 -5.84 1.60 -0.29
N PRO A 133 -4.64 1.06 -0.62
CA PRO A 133 -3.37 1.74 -0.33
C PRO A 133 -3.28 3.17 -0.87
N LEU A 134 -3.80 3.44 -2.08
CA LEU A 134 -3.87 4.79 -2.62
C LEU A 134 -4.73 5.74 -1.75
N ALA A 135 -5.83 5.25 -1.20
CA ALA A 135 -6.62 6.02 -0.25
C ALA A 135 -5.89 6.22 1.07
N SER A 136 -5.31 5.14 1.63
CA SER A 136 -4.55 5.19 2.88
C SER A 136 -3.39 6.20 2.81
N SER A 137 -2.72 6.31 1.66
CA SER A 137 -1.69 7.32 1.44
C SER A 137 -2.21 8.75 1.60
N CYS A 138 -3.47 9.03 1.20
CA CYS A 138 -4.10 10.34 1.32
C CYS A 138 -4.34 10.79 2.77
N SER A 139 -4.21 9.90 3.76
CA SER A 139 -4.22 10.29 5.19
C SER A 139 -2.95 11.01 5.63
N TRP A 140 -1.82 10.76 4.98
CA TRP A 140 -0.48 11.22 5.38
C TRP A 140 -0.13 10.85 6.82
N ASP A 141 -0.83 9.87 7.40
CA ASP A 141 -0.65 9.39 8.77
C ASP A 141 0.13 8.08 8.77
N MET A 142 1.45 8.19 8.90
CA MET A 142 2.35 7.03 8.87
C MET A 142 2.13 6.09 10.05
N GLU A 143 1.70 6.61 11.20
CA GLU A 143 1.37 5.79 12.37
C GLU A 143 0.11 4.96 12.14
N ALA A 144 -0.94 5.57 11.57
CA ALA A 144 -2.17 4.86 11.23
C ALA A 144 -1.95 3.82 10.13
N ILE A 145 -1.09 4.11 9.12
CA ILE A 145 -0.69 3.16 8.08
C ILE A 145 0.10 1.99 8.69
N GLU A 146 1.08 2.24 9.57
CA GLU A 146 1.82 1.19 10.28
C GLU A 146 0.86 0.31 11.12
N ASN A 147 -0.09 0.94 11.83
CA ASN A 147 -1.10 0.22 12.63
C ASN A 147 -2.05 -0.61 11.76
N SER A 148 -2.43 -0.15 10.57
CA SER A 148 -3.27 -0.93 9.64
C SER A 148 -2.57 -2.22 9.21
N ALA A 149 -1.29 -2.16 8.88
CA ALA A 149 -0.46 -3.33 8.58
C ALA A 149 -0.27 -4.24 9.80
N ARG A 150 -0.15 -3.66 11.01
CA ARG A 150 -0.07 -4.42 12.28
C ARG A 150 -1.34 -5.21 12.55
N ILE A 151 -2.52 -4.59 12.36
CA ILE A 151 -3.82 -5.25 12.52
C ILE A 151 -4.00 -6.33 11.46
N ALA A 152 -3.67 -6.04 10.20
CA ALA A 152 -3.71 -7.01 9.12
C ALA A 152 -2.87 -8.26 9.44
N ALA A 153 -1.64 -8.07 9.97
CA ALA A 153 -0.78 -9.16 10.42
C ALA A 153 -1.38 -9.96 11.58
N LYS A 154 -1.99 -9.29 12.56
CA LYS A 154 -2.61 -9.94 13.72
C LYS A 154 -3.79 -10.82 13.29
N GLU A 155 -4.64 -10.35 12.40
CA GLU A 155 -5.78 -11.10 11.89
C GLU A 155 -5.35 -12.26 10.99
N ALA A 156 -4.51 -12.00 9.98
CA ALA A 156 -4.07 -13.04 9.06
C ALA A 156 -3.24 -14.13 9.74
N SER A 157 -2.38 -13.76 10.71
CA SER A 157 -1.65 -14.74 11.50
C SER A 157 -2.55 -15.57 12.41
N ALA A 158 -3.69 -15.03 12.86
CA ALA A 158 -4.70 -15.80 13.57
C ALA A 158 -5.38 -16.86 12.67
N ALA A 159 -5.41 -16.61 11.36
CA ALA A 159 -5.85 -17.57 10.35
C ALA A 159 -4.74 -18.53 9.87
N GLY A 160 -3.52 -18.45 10.43
CA GLY A 160 -2.39 -19.33 10.11
C GLY A 160 -1.41 -18.78 9.06
N ILE A 161 -1.61 -17.57 8.55
CA ILE A 161 -0.75 -16.95 7.53
C ILE A 161 0.51 -16.39 8.18
N ALA A 162 1.68 -16.68 7.60
CA ALA A 162 2.99 -16.24 8.08
C ALA A 162 3.68 -15.23 7.17
N TRP A 163 3.17 -15.03 5.95
CA TRP A 163 3.79 -14.24 4.90
C TRP A 163 2.73 -13.50 4.09
N THR A 164 2.92 -12.20 3.86
CA THR A 164 2.04 -11.40 3.02
C THR A 164 2.78 -10.89 1.78
N PHE A 165 2.08 -10.82 0.63
CA PHE A 165 2.59 -10.20 -0.60
C PHE A 165 2.29 -8.68 -0.60
N SER A 166 2.80 -8.00 0.40
CA SER A 166 2.64 -6.57 0.68
C SER A 166 3.85 -6.04 1.48
N PRO A 167 4.24 -4.75 1.34
CA PRO A 167 3.56 -3.69 0.60
C PRO A 167 3.86 -3.67 -0.90
N MET A 168 2.88 -3.19 -1.67
CA MET A 168 3.09 -2.76 -3.04
C MET A 168 3.58 -1.32 -3.03
N VAL A 169 4.76 -1.07 -3.61
CA VAL A 169 5.47 0.23 -3.50
C VAL A 169 5.80 0.85 -4.86
N ASP A 170 5.15 0.38 -5.91
CA ASP A 170 5.31 0.90 -7.25
C ASP A 170 4.87 2.36 -7.33
N ILE A 171 5.78 3.24 -7.74
CA ILE A 171 5.43 4.62 -8.09
C ILE A 171 4.65 4.61 -9.39
N SER A 172 3.48 5.27 -9.40
CA SER A 172 2.63 5.36 -10.58
C SER A 172 2.35 6.81 -10.97
N ARG A 173 2.42 7.10 -12.28
CA ARG A 173 2.18 8.41 -12.88
C ARG A 173 1.15 8.35 -14.01
N ASP A 174 0.63 7.16 -14.25
CA ASP A 174 -0.41 6.91 -15.24
C ASP A 174 -1.63 6.28 -14.57
N PRO A 175 -2.68 7.06 -14.25
CA PRO A 175 -3.88 6.55 -13.60
C PRO A 175 -4.72 5.61 -14.47
N ARG A 176 -4.37 5.40 -15.74
CA ARG A 176 -5.00 4.38 -16.59
C ARG A 176 -4.61 2.97 -16.14
N TRP A 177 -3.44 2.80 -15.52
CA TRP A 177 -3.03 1.54 -14.92
C TRP A 177 -3.92 1.20 -13.73
N GLY A 178 -4.54 0.02 -13.74
CA GLY A 178 -5.52 -0.38 -12.72
C GLY A 178 -4.91 -0.53 -11.32
N ARG A 179 -3.67 -1.02 -11.25
CA ARG A 179 -2.97 -1.28 -9.97
C ARG A 179 -2.48 -0.02 -9.26
N VAL A 180 -2.70 1.16 -9.81
CA VAL A 180 -2.56 2.43 -9.07
C VAL A 180 -3.24 2.38 -7.71
N SER A 181 -4.36 1.67 -7.59
CA SER A 181 -5.11 1.49 -6.34
C SER A 181 -4.32 0.82 -5.21
N GLU A 182 -3.27 0.06 -5.55
CA GLU A 182 -2.51 -0.77 -4.60
C GLU A 182 -1.28 -0.06 -4.01
N GLY A 183 -0.88 1.11 -4.54
CA GLY A 183 0.34 1.83 -4.18
C GLY A 183 0.13 3.16 -3.47
N GLY A 184 1.23 3.81 -3.08
CA GLY A 184 1.24 5.08 -2.36
C GLY A 184 1.14 6.35 -3.23
N GLY A 185 0.93 6.21 -4.55
CA GLY A 185 0.80 7.34 -5.48
C GLY A 185 2.06 7.66 -6.29
N GLU A 186 2.28 8.96 -6.58
CA GLU A 186 3.30 9.41 -7.56
C GLU A 186 4.63 9.87 -6.94
N ASP A 187 4.69 10.02 -5.60
CA ASP A 187 5.82 10.64 -4.94
C ASP A 187 6.81 9.64 -4.33
N PRO A 188 8.11 9.71 -4.69
CA PRO A 188 9.13 8.78 -4.19
C PRO A 188 9.39 8.86 -2.68
N TYR A 189 9.33 10.07 -2.09
CA TYR A 189 9.61 10.26 -0.66
C TYR A 189 8.46 9.75 0.20
N LEU A 190 7.22 10.13 -0.13
CA LEU A 190 6.03 9.64 0.57
C LEU A 190 5.90 8.11 0.42
N GLY A 191 6.12 7.59 -0.80
CA GLY A 191 6.13 6.14 -1.05
C GLY A 191 7.17 5.40 -0.22
N ALA A 192 8.36 6.00 0.00
CA ALA A 192 9.39 5.43 0.86
C ALA A 192 8.97 5.40 2.34
N GLU A 193 8.34 6.45 2.85
CA GLU A 193 7.85 6.49 4.23
C GLU A 193 6.71 5.48 4.46
N ILE A 194 5.79 5.34 3.49
CA ILE A 194 4.72 4.32 3.52
C ILE A 194 5.33 2.90 3.51
N ALA A 195 6.31 2.64 2.65
CA ALA A 195 6.98 1.34 2.59
C ALA A 195 7.58 0.94 3.94
N LYS A 196 8.29 1.88 4.59
CA LYS A 196 8.87 1.67 5.95
C LYS A 196 7.78 1.38 6.98
N ALA A 197 6.70 2.17 6.99
CA ALA A 197 5.59 2.02 7.93
C ALA A 197 4.93 0.64 7.79
N MET A 198 4.61 0.22 6.57
CA MET A 198 3.94 -1.06 6.33
C MET A 198 4.83 -2.25 6.67
N VAL A 199 6.14 -2.23 6.29
CA VAL A 199 7.08 -3.30 6.66
C VAL A 199 7.17 -3.45 8.18
N ARG A 200 7.32 -2.32 8.92
CA ARG A 200 7.35 -2.36 10.39
C ARG A 200 6.04 -2.88 10.98
N GLY A 201 4.91 -2.45 10.44
CA GLY A 201 3.57 -2.89 10.87
C GLY A 201 3.40 -4.41 10.73
N TYR A 202 3.67 -4.97 9.56
CA TYR A 202 3.56 -6.42 9.33
C TYR A 202 4.52 -7.23 10.20
N GLN A 203 5.78 -6.84 10.25
CA GLN A 203 6.85 -7.64 10.87
C GLN A 203 7.01 -7.41 12.38
N GLY A 204 6.49 -6.29 12.89
CA GLY A 204 6.61 -5.94 14.30
C GLY A 204 8.06 -5.95 14.77
N LYS A 205 8.28 -6.36 16.01
CA LYS A 205 9.62 -6.45 16.62
C LYS A 205 10.37 -7.74 16.33
N SER A 206 9.66 -8.80 15.94
CA SER A 206 10.23 -10.12 15.66
C SER A 206 9.29 -10.94 14.79
N LEU A 207 9.83 -11.54 13.75
CA LEU A 207 9.09 -12.49 12.91
C LEU A 207 8.71 -13.79 13.64
N ALA A 208 9.39 -14.15 14.73
CA ALA A 208 9.04 -15.31 15.55
C ALA A 208 7.79 -15.07 16.42
N ASP A 209 7.35 -13.83 16.58
CA ASP A 209 6.09 -13.52 17.26
C ASP A 209 4.91 -14.09 16.44
N PRO A 210 4.04 -14.92 17.02
CA PRO A 210 2.94 -15.56 16.30
C PRO A 210 1.87 -14.60 15.80
N THR A 211 1.95 -13.31 16.14
CA THR A 211 1.01 -12.28 15.69
C THR A 211 1.55 -11.43 14.52
N THR A 212 2.78 -11.71 14.03
CA THR A 212 3.42 -11.00 12.94
C THR A 212 3.38 -11.79 11.63
N MET A 213 3.63 -11.12 10.51
CA MET A 213 3.84 -11.72 9.20
C MET A 213 5.13 -11.19 8.58
N MET A 214 5.82 -12.02 7.82
CA MET A 214 6.88 -11.57 6.94
C MET A 214 6.30 -10.75 5.78
N SER A 215 6.87 -9.58 5.51
CA SER A 215 6.49 -8.72 4.39
C SER A 215 7.18 -9.14 3.09
N CYS A 216 6.55 -8.82 1.97
CA CYS A 216 7.10 -8.99 0.63
C CYS A 216 6.91 -7.68 -0.15
N VAL A 217 8.00 -6.95 -0.37
CA VAL A 217 7.96 -5.70 -1.13
C VAL A 217 7.79 -6.01 -2.61
N LYS A 218 6.79 -5.41 -3.25
CA LYS A 218 6.43 -5.70 -4.64
C LYS A 218 6.05 -4.43 -5.42
N HIS A 219 6.13 -4.44 -6.75
CA HIS A 219 6.70 -5.48 -7.61
C HIS A 219 8.06 -5.01 -8.11
N PHE A 220 9.13 -5.71 -7.81
CA PHE A 220 10.50 -5.26 -8.07
C PHE A 220 10.96 -5.60 -9.48
N ALA A 221 10.97 -4.61 -10.43
CA ALA A 221 10.74 -3.21 -10.16
C ALA A 221 10.06 -2.51 -11.34
N LEU A 222 9.69 -1.23 -11.12
CA LEU A 222 9.21 -0.29 -12.13
C LEU A 222 7.81 -0.59 -12.71
N TYR A 223 7.09 -1.54 -12.16
CA TYR A 223 5.82 -2.01 -12.70
C TYR A 223 4.74 -0.92 -12.77
N GLY A 224 4.85 0.13 -11.94
CA GLY A 224 3.96 1.30 -11.96
C GLY A 224 4.16 2.26 -13.14
N ALA A 225 5.07 1.95 -14.08
CA ALA A 225 5.34 2.76 -15.27
C ALA A 225 5.08 2.01 -16.60
N PRO A 226 4.04 1.17 -16.74
CA PRO A 226 3.81 0.44 -17.96
C PRO A 226 3.41 1.39 -19.08
N GLU A 227 3.90 1.14 -20.28
CA GLU A 227 3.55 1.95 -21.45
C GLU A 227 2.04 1.98 -21.68
N ALA A 228 1.51 3.20 -21.90
CA ALA A 228 0.08 3.48 -22.08
C ALA A 228 -0.81 3.07 -20.90
N GLY A 229 -0.27 2.88 -19.70
CA GLY A 229 -1.01 2.43 -18.52
C GLY A 229 -1.62 1.03 -18.65
N ARG A 230 -1.13 0.21 -19.58
CA ARG A 230 -1.62 -1.16 -19.77
C ARG A 230 -0.89 -2.11 -18.82
N ASP A 231 -1.64 -2.84 -18.05
CA ASP A 231 -1.08 -3.85 -17.17
C ASP A 231 -0.26 -4.90 -17.94
N TYR A 232 0.80 -5.42 -17.33
CA TYR A 232 1.75 -6.38 -17.91
C TYR A 232 2.56 -5.86 -19.12
N ASN A 233 2.47 -4.55 -19.43
CA ASN A 233 3.16 -3.99 -20.57
C ASN A 233 4.62 -3.62 -20.26
N THR A 234 5.37 -3.34 -21.31
CA THR A 234 6.77 -2.93 -21.27
C THR A 234 6.97 -1.65 -20.47
N VAL A 235 8.12 -1.56 -19.82
CA VAL A 235 8.63 -0.36 -19.16
C VAL A 235 9.96 0.03 -19.77
N ASP A 236 10.12 1.31 -20.10
CA ASP A 236 11.39 1.88 -20.57
C ASP A 236 11.69 3.22 -19.90
N MET A 237 12.83 3.34 -19.26
CA MET A 237 13.33 4.58 -18.65
C MET A 237 14.83 4.55 -18.39
N SER A 238 15.43 5.74 -18.24
CA SER A 238 16.85 5.85 -17.90
C SER A 238 17.15 5.38 -16.46
N HIS A 239 18.37 4.94 -16.21
CA HIS A 239 18.85 4.61 -14.86
C HIS A 239 18.72 5.80 -13.89
N GLN A 240 18.98 7.04 -14.34
CA GLN A 240 18.79 8.25 -13.52
C GLN A 240 17.36 8.36 -13.02
N ARG A 241 16.37 8.07 -13.88
CA ARG A 241 14.96 8.07 -13.47
C ARG A 241 14.65 6.92 -12.52
N MET A 242 15.18 5.71 -12.77
CA MET A 242 15.02 4.57 -11.85
C MET A 242 15.49 4.93 -10.45
N TYR A 243 16.74 5.39 -10.32
CA TYR A 243 17.37 5.64 -9.02
C TYR A 243 16.81 6.86 -8.28
N ASN A 244 16.47 7.94 -8.99
CA ASN A 244 15.94 9.15 -8.36
C ASN A 244 14.43 9.09 -8.05
N GLU A 245 13.65 8.33 -8.86
CA GLU A 245 12.19 8.48 -8.85
C GLU A 245 11.44 7.18 -8.54
N TYR A 246 11.92 6.01 -8.99
CA TYR A 246 11.18 4.75 -8.86
C TYR A 246 11.75 3.80 -7.81
N PHE A 247 13.05 3.77 -7.61
CA PHE A 247 13.71 2.87 -6.65
C PHE A 247 13.59 3.29 -5.17
N PRO A 248 13.40 4.58 -4.79
CA PRO A 248 13.39 4.96 -3.39
C PRO A 248 12.44 4.17 -2.49
N PRO A 249 11.16 3.87 -2.87
CA PRO A 249 10.28 3.08 -2.01
C PRO A 249 10.72 1.62 -1.83
N TYR A 250 11.27 0.99 -2.87
CA TYR A 250 11.81 -0.38 -2.76
C TYR A 250 13.02 -0.43 -1.85
N LYS A 251 13.96 0.54 -2.03
CA LYS A 251 15.14 0.67 -1.17
C LYS A 251 14.74 0.87 0.28
N ALA A 252 13.77 1.73 0.53
CA ALA A 252 13.22 1.98 1.86
C ALA A 252 12.61 0.71 2.49
N GLY A 253 11.92 -0.11 1.70
CA GLY A 253 11.40 -1.41 2.15
C GLY A 253 12.53 -2.39 2.52
N ALA A 254 13.61 -2.45 1.71
CA ALA A 254 14.78 -3.26 2.02
C ALA A 254 15.48 -2.78 3.31
N GLU A 255 15.66 -1.47 3.47
CA GLU A 255 16.28 -0.85 4.65
C GLU A 255 15.42 -1.02 5.91
N ALA A 256 14.08 -1.07 5.77
CA ALA A 256 13.16 -1.38 6.86
C ALA A 256 13.20 -2.88 7.27
N GLY A 257 13.98 -3.70 6.55
CA GLY A 257 14.20 -5.11 6.88
C GLY A 257 13.13 -6.06 6.36
N ALA A 258 12.50 -5.76 5.23
CA ALA A 258 11.56 -6.68 4.58
C ALA A 258 12.16 -8.07 4.42
N GLY A 259 11.38 -9.12 4.72
CA GLY A 259 11.87 -10.51 4.67
C GLY A 259 11.96 -11.07 3.27
N SER A 260 11.20 -10.53 2.31
CA SER A 260 11.20 -10.96 0.91
C SER A 260 10.90 -9.82 -0.05
N PHE A 261 11.22 -10.03 -1.32
CA PHE A 261 10.85 -9.21 -2.47
C PHE A 261 10.15 -10.08 -3.52
N MET A 262 9.23 -9.49 -4.26
CA MET A 262 8.58 -10.15 -5.40
C MET A 262 9.01 -9.45 -6.68
N THR A 263 9.41 -10.21 -7.72
CA THR A 263 9.75 -9.66 -9.02
C THR A 263 8.50 -9.17 -9.76
N SER A 264 8.66 -8.16 -10.61
CA SER A 264 7.59 -7.68 -11.48
C SER A 264 7.50 -8.50 -12.78
N PHE A 265 6.42 -8.31 -13.53
CA PHE A 265 6.17 -8.97 -14.81
C PHE A 265 6.92 -8.32 -16.00
N ASN A 266 7.17 -7.02 -15.93
CA ASN A 266 7.72 -6.24 -17.02
C ASN A 266 9.21 -6.50 -17.26
N THR A 267 9.67 -6.10 -18.43
CA THR A 267 11.11 -6.02 -18.74
C THR A 267 11.74 -4.75 -18.18
N ILE A 268 13.02 -4.82 -17.85
CA ILE A 268 13.89 -3.69 -17.51
C ILE A 268 15.15 -3.83 -18.35
N ASP A 269 15.49 -2.81 -19.10
CA ASP A 269 16.59 -2.88 -20.10
C ASP A 269 16.45 -4.12 -21.01
N PHE A 270 15.22 -4.38 -21.50
CA PHE A 270 14.84 -5.51 -22.36
C PHE A 270 14.95 -6.90 -21.73
N VAL A 271 15.24 -7.02 -20.41
CA VAL A 271 15.30 -8.30 -19.71
C VAL A 271 14.15 -8.38 -18.72
N PRO A 272 13.34 -9.46 -18.72
CA PRO A 272 12.29 -9.68 -17.72
C PRO A 272 12.85 -9.58 -16.30
N ALA A 273 12.15 -8.89 -15.41
CA ALA A 273 12.62 -8.61 -14.05
C ALA A 273 13.03 -9.89 -13.31
N SER A 274 12.29 -10.98 -13.46
CA SER A 274 12.59 -12.29 -12.84
C SER A 274 13.92 -12.90 -13.30
N GLY A 275 14.39 -12.55 -14.50
CA GLY A 275 15.67 -13.00 -15.08
C GLY A 275 16.76 -11.92 -15.10
N ASN A 276 16.51 -10.76 -14.51
CA ASN A 276 17.43 -9.62 -14.60
C ASN A 276 18.47 -9.63 -13.46
N LYS A 277 19.67 -10.13 -13.78
CA LYS A 277 20.77 -10.22 -12.81
C LYS A 277 21.22 -8.85 -12.28
N TRP A 278 21.27 -7.82 -13.14
CA TRP A 278 21.64 -6.47 -12.70
C TRP A 278 20.66 -6.00 -11.61
N LEU A 279 19.35 -6.15 -11.84
CA LEU A 279 18.33 -5.74 -10.89
C LEU A 279 18.41 -6.53 -9.56
N LEU A 280 18.36 -7.88 -9.64
CA LEU A 280 18.20 -8.74 -8.47
C LEU A 280 19.50 -8.96 -7.70
N THR A 281 20.62 -9.07 -8.40
CA THR A 281 21.92 -9.33 -7.76
C THR A 281 22.71 -8.05 -7.55
N ASP A 282 22.90 -7.22 -8.56
CA ASP A 282 23.81 -6.10 -8.44
C ASP A 282 23.17 -4.91 -7.70
N VAL A 283 21.91 -4.55 -7.99
CA VAL A 283 21.18 -3.50 -7.28
C VAL A 283 20.68 -4.00 -5.92
N LEU A 284 19.73 -4.95 -5.91
CA LEU A 284 19.03 -5.33 -4.68
C LEU A 284 19.99 -5.92 -3.62
N ARG A 285 20.83 -6.90 -4.00
CA ARG A 285 21.65 -7.62 -3.04
C ARG A 285 22.99 -6.96 -2.75
N LYS A 286 23.73 -6.46 -3.80
CA LYS A 286 25.06 -5.89 -3.59
C LYS A 286 25.01 -4.41 -3.17
N GLN A 287 24.24 -3.57 -3.88
CA GLN A 287 24.19 -2.14 -3.57
C GLN A 287 23.34 -1.87 -2.31
N TRP A 288 22.15 -2.46 -2.20
CA TRP A 288 21.25 -2.22 -1.06
C TRP A 288 21.44 -3.20 0.11
N GLY A 289 22.22 -4.26 -0.09
CA GLY A 289 22.55 -5.22 0.96
C GLY A 289 21.39 -6.10 1.42
N PHE A 290 20.35 -6.28 0.61
CA PHE A 290 19.19 -7.11 0.94
C PHE A 290 19.58 -8.54 1.26
N LYS A 291 19.04 -9.09 2.37
CA LYS A 291 19.40 -10.41 2.92
C LYS A 291 18.29 -11.44 2.88
N GLY A 292 17.08 -11.05 2.49
CA GLY A 292 15.94 -11.96 2.34
C GLY A 292 15.97 -12.74 1.02
N PHE A 293 14.90 -13.47 0.75
CA PHE A 293 14.73 -14.16 -0.52
C PHE A 293 13.86 -13.37 -1.52
N VAL A 294 14.01 -13.71 -2.79
CA VAL A 294 13.21 -13.15 -3.89
C VAL A 294 12.29 -14.25 -4.42
N VAL A 295 10.99 -13.97 -4.42
CA VAL A 295 9.96 -14.80 -5.06
C VAL A 295 9.55 -14.16 -6.40
N THR A 296 9.15 -14.98 -7.37
CA THR A 296 8.50 -14.44 -8.59
C THR A 296 7.11 -13.94 -8.29
N ASP A 297 6.57 -13.07 -9.16
CA ASP A 297 5.13 -12.93 -9.27
C ASP A 297 4.51 -14.18 -9.91
N TYR A 298 3.17 -14.22 -9.95
CA TYR A 298 2.38 -15.37 -10.41
C TYR A 298 2.76 -15.77 -11.84
N THR A 299 3.24 -16.99 -12.03
CA THR A 299 3.71 -17.53 -13.32
C THR A 299 4.84 -16.78 -14.04
N ALA A 300 5.52 -15.83 -13.41
CA ALA A 300 6.44 -14.92 -14.10
C ALA A 300 7.64 -15.63 -14.78
N ILE A 301 8.08 -16.83 -14.30
CA ILE A 301 9.09 -17.62 -15.03
C ILE A 301 8.52 -18.19 -16.33
N LEU A 302 7.27 -18.67 -16.30
CA LEU A 302 6.60 -19.19 -17.49
C LEU A 302 6.40 -18.07 -18.53
N GLU A 303 6.06 -16.87 -18.10
CA GLU A 303 5.89 -15.71 -18.97
C GLU A 303 7.17 -15.24 -19.68
N MET A 304 8.35 -15.58 -19.12
CA MET A 304 9.62 -15.32 -19.79
C MET A 304 9.74 -16.03 -21.15
N ILE A 305 8.96 -17.10 -21.40
CA ILE A 305 8.89 -17.79 -22.69
C ILE A 305 8.30 -16.85 -23.74
N ASP A 306 7.20 -16.18 -23.42
CA ASP A 306 6.54 -15.22 -24.32
C ASP A 306 7.38 -13.96 -24.52
N HIS A 307 8.25 -13.61 -23.55
CA HIS A 307 9.28 -12.60 -23.73
C HIS A 307 10.43 -13.03 -24.67
N GLY A 308 10.43 -14.28 -25.15
CA GLY A 308 11.44 -14.79 -26.07
C GLY A 308 12.76 -15.19 -25.40
N MET A 309 12.76 -15.47 -24.08
CA MET A 309 13.98 -15.79 -23.34
C MET A 309 14.39 -17.28 -23.40
N GLY A 310 13.61 -18.11 -24.06
CA GLY A 310 13.86 -19.54 -24.25
C GLY A 310 12.68 -20.43 -23.83
N ASP A 311 12.94 -21.70 -23.65
CA ASP A 311 11.96 -22.64 -23.07
C ASP A 311 11.93 -22.54 -21.54
N LEU A 312 11.03 -23.29 -20.88
CA LEU A 312 10.86 -23.24 -19.43
C LEU A 312 12.15 -23.60 -18.67
N GLU A 313 12.95 -24.55 -19.17
CA GLU A 313 14.22 -24.92 -18.56
C GLU A 313 15.24 -23.77 -18.63
N GLN A 314 15.36 -23.13 -19.80
CA GLN A 314 16.25 -21.99 -20.02
C GLN A 314 15.83 -20.78 -19.17
N CYS A 315 14.53 -20.48 -19.13
CA CYS A 315 13.97 -19.39 -18.32
C CYS A 315 14.18 -19.63 -16.82
N SER A 316 13.97 -20.87 -16.33
CA SER A 316 14.23 -21.25 -14.94
C SER A 316 15.69 -21.09 -14.55
N ALA A 317 16.61 -21.57 -15.41
CA ALA A 317 18.04 -21.43 -15.17
C ALA A 317 18.49 -19.96 -15.17
N LEU A 318 17.93 -19.13 -16.07
CA LEU A 318 18.19 -17.69 -16.12
C LEU A 318 17.71 -16.99 -14.83
N ALA A 319 16.48 -17.25 -14.40
CA ALA A 319 15.87 -16.67 -13.19
C ALA A 319 16.67 -17.02 -11.93
N LEU A 320 17.02 -18.29 -11.71
CA LEU A 320 17.84 -18.74 -10.57
C LEU A 320 19.20 -18.02 -10.54
N LYS A 321 19.89 -17.97 -11.67
CA LYS A 321 21.21 -17.31 -11.80
C LYS A 321 21.14 -15.80 -11.65
N ALA A 322 20.00 -15.20 -11.98
CA ALA A 322 19.77 -13.76 -11.76
C ALA A 322 19.59 -13.42 -10.28
N GLY A 323 19.12 -14.35 -9.46
CA GLY A 323 18.92 -14.16 -8.03
C GLY A 323 17.47 -14.29 -7.57
N THR A 324 16.59 -14.84 -8.40
CA THR A 324 15.26 -15.34 -8.00
C THR A 324 15.43 -16.65 -7.23
N ASP A 325 14.80 -16.74 -6.04
CA ASP A 325 15.00 -17.84 -5.11
C ASP A 325 13.78 -18.78 -5.00
N MET A 326 12.58 -18.29 -5.32
CA MET A 326 11.34 -19.06 -5.20
C MET A 326 10.41 -18.81 -6.40
N ASP A 327 9.84 -19.87 -6.93
CA ASP A 327 8.96 -19.88 -8.10
C ASP A 327 7.51 -20.01 -7.69
N MET A 328 6.71 -18.97 -7.98
CA MET A 328 5.27 -18.95 -7.73
C MET A 328 4.51 -19.54 -8.91
N VAL A 329 3.96 -20.75 -8.72
CA VAL A 329 3.01 -21.48 -9.59
C VAL A 329 3.56 -21.97 -10.94
N ALA A 330 4.58 -21.37 -11.52
CA ALA A 330 5.08 -21.76 -12.83
C ALA A 330 5.61 -23.20 -12.90
N ASN A 331 5.96 -23.82 -11.75
CA ASN A 331 6.60 -25.14 -11.64
C ASN A 331 7.87 -25.25 -12.49
N GLY A 332 8.52 -24.14 -12.78
CA GLY A 332 9.75 -24.08 -13.55
C GLY A 332 10.93 -24.66 -12.76
N PHE A 333 11.14 -24.16 -11.52
CA PHE A 333 12.27 -24.62 -10.70
C PHE A 333 12.16 -26.10 -10.34
N ASN A 334 11.03 -26.52 -9.81
CA ASN A 334 10.82 -27.91 -9.40
C ASN A 334 10.80 -28.87 -10.61
N GLY A 335 10.29 -28.39 -11.76
CA GLY A 335 10.14 -29.22 -12.96
C GLY A 335 11.39 -29.34 -13.83
N THR A 336 12.33 -28.37 -13.79
CA THR A 336 13.40 -28.29 -14.80
C THR A 336 14.82 -28.18 -14.26
N LEU A 337 15.04 -27.68 -13.03
CA LEU A 337 16.39 -27.41 -12.53
C LEU A 337 17.24 -28.65 -12.32
N ALA A 338 16.66 -29.85 -12.11
CA ALA A 338 17.42 -31.07 -12.06
C ALA A 338 18.10 -31.36 -13.41
N ALA A 339 17.38 -31.25 -14.52
CA ALA A 339 17.93 -31.38 -15.85
C ALA A 339 18.95 -30.30 -16.18
N SER A 340 18.69 -29.06 -15.78
CA SER A 340 19.63 -27.94 -15.93
C SER A 340 20.94 -28.14 -15.17
N LEU A 341 20.90 -28.77 -13.99
CA LEU A 341 22.09 -29.16 -13.22
C LEU A 341 22.89 -30.23 -13.93
N GLU A 342 22.25 -31.28 -14.45
CA GLU A 342 22.89 -32.34 -15.22
C GLU A 342 23.60 -31.80 -16.49
N LYS A 343 22.97 -30.83 -17.17
CA LYS A 343 23.52 -30.16 -18.35
C LYS A 343 24.58 -29.09 -18.03
N GLY A 344 24.77 -28.73 -16.74
CA GLY A 344 25.69 -27.70 -16.32
C GLY A 344 25.19 -26.27 -16.57
N ASN A 345 23.91 -26.06 -16.85
CA ASN A 345 23.30 -24.76 -17.04
C ASN A 345 23.17 -23.98 -15.71
N VAL A 346 23.03 -24.70 -14.60
CA VAL A 346 23.09 -24.20 -13.21
C VAL A 346 24.04 -25.05 -12.39
N THR A 347 24.49 -24.55 -11.25
CA THR A 347 25.36 -25.27 -10.32
C THR A 347 24.60 -25.65 -9.04
N MET A 348 25.10 -26.64 -8.28
CA MET A 348 24.58 -26.93 -6.95
C MET A 348 24.69 -25.71 -6.01
N ALA A 349 25.72 -24.89 -6.17
CA ALA A 349 25.90 -23.68 -5.38
C ALA A 349 24.80 -22.62 -5.65
N ASP A 350 24.29 -22.53 -6.87
CA ASP A 350 23.16 -21.64 -7.20
C ASP A 350 21.89 -22.11 -6.50
N ILE A 351 21.60 -23.43 -6.54
CA ILE A 351 20.47 -24.04 -5.87
C ILE A 351 20.59 -23.88 -4.35
N ASP A 352 21.75 -24.20 -3.78
CA ASP A 352 22.00 -24.14 -2.33
C ASP A 352 21.85 -22.71 -1.79
N LYS A 353 22.24 -21.70 -2.55
CA LYS A 353 22.07 -20.29 -2.18
C LYS A 353 20.59 -19.94 -2.01
N ALA A 354 19.74 -20.30 -2.97
CA ALA A 354 18.31 -20.05 -2.92
C ALA A 354 17.63 -20.80 -1.77
N VAL A 355 17.94 -22.10 -1.63
CA VAL A 355 17.43 -22.95 -0.54
C VAL A 355 17.77 -22.37 0.83
N ARG A 356 19.01 -21.93 1.04
CA ARG A 356 19.47 -21.34 2.30
C ARG A 356 18.59 -20.13 2.70
N LEU A 357 18.34 -19.22 1.78
CA LEU A 357 17.55 -18.01 2.06
C LEU A 357 16.11 -18.32 2.50
N ILE A 358 15.49 -19.33 1.90
CA ILE A 358 14.16 -19.80 2.28
C ILE A 358 14.17 -20.47 3.64
N LEU A 359 15.16 -21.30 3.93
CA LEU A 359 15.31 -21.93 5.25
C LEU A 359 15.61 -20.91 6.34
N GLU A 360 16.42 -19.85 6.06
CA GLU A 360 16.62 -18.72 6.98
C GLU A 360 15.33 -17.98 7.28
N ALA A 361 14.46 -17.75 6.28
CA ALA A 361 13.15 -17.14 6.50
C ALA A 361 12.28 -18.02 7.42
N LYS A 362 12.25 -19.32 7.21
CA LYS A 362 11.54 -20.28 8.09
C LYS A 362 12.08 -20.25 9.52
N TYR A 363 13.41 -20.17 9.68
CA TYR A 363 14.05 -20.07 10.98
C TYR A 363 13.66 -18.77 11.70
N LYS A 364 13.75 -17.63 11.00
CA LYS A 364 13.35 -16.31 11.55
C LYS A 364 11.87 -16.22 11.92
N LEU A 365 11.01 -16.96 11.20
CA LEU A 365 9.58 -17.10 11.52
C LEU A 365 9.32 -18.02 12.75
N GLY A 366 10.36 -18.64 13.33
CA GLY A 366 10.26 -19.56 14.46
C GLY A 366 9.64 -20.90 14.13
N LEU A 367 9.54 -21.26 12.83
CA LEU A 367 8.84 -22.48 12.39
C LEU A 367 9.60 -23.76 12.75
N PHE A 368 10.92 -23.73 12.90
CA PHE A 368 11.70 -24.88 13.35
C PHE A 368 11.61 -25.12 14.86
N ASP A 369 11.33 -24.07 15.64
CA ASP A 369 11.09 -24.21 17.09
C ASP A 369 9.65 -24.66 17.36
N ASN A 370 8.68 -24.10 16.63
CA ASN A 370 7.27 -24.49 16.70
C ASN A 370 6.59 -24.28 15.34
N PRO A 371 6.43 -25.34 14.52
CA PRO A 371 5.81 -25.25 13.21
C PRO A 371 4.33 -24.81 13.23
N TYR A 372 3.67 -24.94 14.40
CA TYR A 372 2.26 -24.61 14.59
C TYR A 372 2.04 -23.27 15.34
N ASN A 373 3.08 -22.44 15.47
CA ASN A 373 3.05 -21.22 16.29
C ASN A 373 1.93 -20.21 15.92
N ARG A 374 1.40 -20.27 14.67
CA ARG A 374 0.28 -19.42 14.17
C ARG A 374 -1.03 -20.20 13.96
N MET A 375 -1.11 -21.46 14.41
CA MET A 375 -2.21 -22.37 14.08
C MET A 375 -3.05 -22.75 15.30
N ASP A 376 -3.24 -21.80 16.22
CA ASP A 376 -4.20 -21.89 17.32
C ASP A 376 -5.60 -21.65 16.79
N VAL A 377 -6.42 -22.70 16.71
CA VAL A 377 -7.78 -22.69 16.16
C VAL A 377 -8.76 -21.80 16.93
N SER A 378 -8.38 -21.34 18.15
CA SER A 378 -9.20 -20.42 18.93
C SER A 378 -8.98 -18.96 18.57
N ARG A 379 -7.85 -18.62 17.93
CA ARG A 379 -7.49 -17.24 17.60
C ARG A 379 -8.44 -16.56 16.63
N PRO A 380 -8.93 -17.19 15.55
CA PRO A 380 -9.82 -16.52 14.61
C PRO A 380 -11.02 -15.85 15.30
N ALA A 381 -11.70 -16.56 16.20
CA ALA A 381 -12.87 -16.03 16.90
C ALA A 381 -12.54 -14.86 17.88
N ARG A 382 -11.29 -14.79 18.36
CA ARG A 382 -10.84 -13.76 19.31
C ARG A 382 -10.18 -12.56 18.63
N ASP A 383 -9.39 -12.80 17.58
CA ASP A 383 -8.43 -11.86 17.05
C ASP A 383 -8.86 -11.25 15.69
N ILE A 384 -9.91 -11.80 15.01
CA ILE A 384 -10.33 -11.34 13.67
C ILE A 384 -11.59 -10.47 13.77
N TYR A 385 -11.58 -9.32 13.08
CA TYR A 385 -12.70 -8.38 12.94
C TYR A 385 -13.25 -7.90 14.32
N THR A 386 -12.33 -7.60 15.22
CA THR A 386 -12.69 -7.10 16.57
C THR A 386 -13.21 -5.66 16.50
N ALA A 387 -13.90 -5.20 17.55
CA ALA A 387 -14.36 -3.81 17.64
C ALA A 387 -13.19 -2.82 17.52
N GLU A 388 -12.05 -3.10 18.21
CA GLU A 388 -10.84 -2.29 18.15
C GLU A 388 -10.28 -2.17 16.72
N HIS A 389 -10.25 -3.28 15.98
CA HIS A 389 -9.79 -3.30 14.58
C HIS A 389 -10.71 -2.49 13.66
N ARG A 390 -12.02 -2.64 13.85
CA ARG A 390 -13.05 -1.89 13.10
C ARG A 390 -12.97 -0.39 13.39
N ASP A 391 -12.78 0.00 14.64
CA ASP A 391 -12.62 1.40 15.04
C ASP A 391 -11.36 2.01 14.37
N ALA A 392 -10.25 1.26 14.33
CA ALA A 392 -9.04 1.68 13.64
C ALA A 392 -9.26 1.83 12.12
N ALA A 393 -9.97 0.89 11.48
CA ALA A 393 -10.30 0.95 10.07
C ALA A 393 -11.21 2.15 9.75
N ARG A 394 -12.26 2.38 10.57
CA ARG A 394 -13.15 3.55 10.44
C ARG A 394 -12.39 4.86 10.58
N LYS A 395 -11.53 4.96 11.60
CA LYS A 395 -10.71 6.15 11.83
C LYS A 395 -9.82 6.44 10.63
N LEU A 396 -9.03 5.46 10.16
CA LEU A 396 -8.17 5.66 8.99
C LEU A 396 -9.00 6.06 7.76
N ALA A 397 -10.15 5.41 7.53
CA ALA A 397 -11.01 5.75 6.40
C ALA A 397 -11.47 7.22 6.43
N THR A 398 -11.85 7.78 7.58
CA THR A 398 -12.24 9.21 7.70
C THR A 398 -11.10 10.16 7.34
N GLU A 399 -9.86 9.74 7.51
CA GLU A 399 -8.65 10.54 7.22
C GLU A 399 -8.23 10.49 5.75
N THR A 400 -8.80 9.57 4.95
CA THR A 400 -8.42 9.34 3.55
C THR A 400 -9.28 10.09 2.53
N PHE A 401 -10.50 10.50 2.91
CA PHE A 401 -11.41 11.15 1.98
C PHE A 401 -10.93 12.56 1.67
N VAL A 402 -10.99 12.93 0.38
CA VAL A 402 -10.47 14.22 -0.10
C VAL A 402 -11.61 15.08 -0.58
N LEU A 403 -11.83 16.19 0.10
CA LEU A 403 -12.78 17.22 -0.32
C LEU A 403 -12.18 18.04 -1.45
N LEU A 404 -12.68 17.81 -2.67
CA LEU A 404 -12.17 18.46 -3.88
C LEU A 404 -12.82 19.83 -4.13
N LYS A 405 -14.09 19.95 -3.80
CA LYS A 405 -14.88 21.18 -4.01
C LYS A 405 -16.00 21.29 -2.97
N ASN A 406 -16.31 22.51 -2.48
CA ASN A 406 -17.39 22.75 -1.53
C ASN A 406 -17.91 24.20 -1.62
N GLU A 407 -18.50 24.56 -2.76
CA GLU A 407 -19.10 25.88 -2.97
C GLU A 407 -20.32 26.08 -2.09
N GLY A 408 -20.44 27.26 -1.51
CA GLY A 408 -21.55 27.60 -0.62
C GLY A 408 -21.56 26.81 0.70
N ASN A 409 -20.49 26.12 1.06
CA ASN A 409 -20.38 25.30 2.27
C ASN A 409 -21.55 24.31 2.41
N ILE A 410 -21.89 23.61 1.32
CA ILE A 410 -22.95 22.58 1.31
C ILE A 410 -22.59 21.46 2.27
N LEU A 411 -21.34 21.03 2.29
CA LEU A 411 -20.79 20.11 3.27
C LEU A 411 -20.20 20.84 4.46
N PRO A 412 -20.33 20.33 5.70
CA PRO A 412 -21.03 19.09 6.04
C PRO A 412 -22.56 19.25 6.04
N LEU A 413 -23.27 18.16 5.73
CA LEU A 413 -24.72 18.14 5.74
C LEU A 413 -25.27 18.10 7.16
N ALA A 414 -26.36 18.85 7.39
CA ALA A 414 -27.10 18.72 8.65
C ALA A 414 -27.92 17.43 8.66
N LYS A 415 -27.94 16.71 9.80
CA LYS A 415 -28.79 15.54 10.03
C LYS A 415 -30.27 15.95 10.24
N LYS A 416 -30.93 16.48 9.20
CA LYS A 416 -32.32 16.96 9.24
C LYS A 416 -33.00 16.86 7.86
N GLY A 417 -34.34 16.90 7.85
CA GLY A 417 -35.11 16.93 6.60
C GLY A 417 -35.02 15.63 5.82
N LYS A 418 -35.04 15.73 4.50
CA LYS A 418 -35.02 14.59 3.59
C LYS A 418 -33.78 14.63 2.71
N ILE A 419 -33.01 13.56 2.71
CA ILE A 419 -31.78 13.39 1.95
C ILE A 419 -32.04 12.33 0.87
N ALA A 420 -31.89 12.67 -0.40
CA ALA A 420 -31.90 11.70 -1.48
C ALA A 420 -30.49 11.13 -1.65
N LEU A 421 -30.30 9.87 -1.39
CA LEU A 421 -29.08 9.14 -1.73
C LEU A 421 -29.31 8.40 -3.05
N VAL A 422 -28.62 8.81 -4.10
CA VAL A 422 -28.85 8.34 -5.48
C VAL A 422 -27.53 7.85 -6.08
N GLY A 423 -27.60 6.79 -6.86
CA GLY A 423 -26.43 6.30 -7.61
C GLY A 423 -26.26 4.78 -7.51
N PRO A 424 -25.56 4.19 -8.51
CA PRO A 424 -25.34 2.73 -8.57
C PRO A 424 -24.45 2.21 -7.42
N LEU A 425 -23.67 3.09 -6.77
CA LEU A 425 -22.74 2.73 -5.70
C LEU A 425 -23.30 2.99 -4.30
N ALA A 426 -24.55 3.45 -4.18
CA ALA A 426 -25.14 3.82 -2.91
C ALA A 426 -25.55 2.61 -2.04
N ASP A 427 -26.03 1.52 -2.65
CA ASP A 427 -26.50 0.34 -1.92
C ASP A 427 -25.76 -0.93 -2.37
N THR A 428 -24.46 -0.98 -2.07
CA THR A 428 -23.60 -2.15 -2.32
C THR A 428 -22.59 -2.30 -1.19
N ARG A 429 -22.45 -3.54 -0.68
CA ARG A 429 -21.47 -3.89 0.35
C ARG A 429 -20.15 -4.37 -0.26
N SER A 430 -20.23 -5.07 -1.40
CA SER A 430 -19.08 -5.69 -2.04
C SER A 430 -18.14 -4.68 -2.68
N ASN A 431 -18.60 -3.47 -2.96
CA ASN A 431 -17.78 -2.41 -3.55
C ASN A 431 -16.95 -1.63 -2.54
N MET A 432 -17.35 -1.61 -1.26
CA MET A 432 -16.72 -0.79 -0.22
C MET A 432 -15.26 -1.13 0.03
N PRO A 433 -14.84 -2.42 0.08
CA PRO A 433 -13.45 -2.77 0.34
C PRO A 433 -12.47 -2.40 -0.77
N GLY A 434 -12.90 -2.35 -2.03
CA GLY A 434 -11.99 -2.19 -3.16
C GLY A 434 -11.34 -3.50 -3.60
N THR A 435 -10.33 -3.41 -4.48
CA THR A 435 -9.62 -4.56 -5.04
C THR A 435 -8.65 -5.19 -4.04
N TRP A 436 -8.21 -6.42 -4.32
CA TRP A 436 -7.28 -7.19 -3.48
C TRP A 436 -7.73 -7.33 -2.01
N SER A 437 -9.04 -7.43 -1.79
CA SER A 437 -9.67 -7.72 -0.49
C SER A 437 -9.98 -9.21 -0.38
N VAL A 438 -8.98 -10.05 -0.55
CA VAL A 438 -9.11 -11.51 -0.78
C VAL A 438 -9.77 -12.26 0.37
N ALA A 439 -9.66 -11.76 1.60
CA ALA A 439 -10.27 -12.37 2.78
C ALA A 439 -11.57 -11.68 3.22
N ALA A 440 -12.04 -10.67 2.47
CA ALA A 440 -13.18 -9.85 2.83
C ALA A 440 -14.46 -10.66 3.13
N ALA A 441 -15.14 -10.29 4.19
CA ALA A 441 -16.38 -10.89 4.65
C ALA A 441 -17.56 -9.93 4.35
N PHE A 442 -17.92 -9.77 3.08
CA PHE A 442 -18.86 -8.76 2.58
C PHE A 442 -20.21 -8.71 3.32
N ASP A 443 -20.70 -9.86 3.80
CA ASP A 443 -21.97 -9.93 4.54
C ASP A 443 -21.92 -9.23 5.91
N ARG A 444 -20.72 -8.95 6.42
CA ARG A 444 -20.46 -8.24 7.68
C ARG A 444 -20.38 -6.72 7.51
N TYR A 445 -20.24 -6.22 6.28
CA TYR A 445 -20.04 -4.80 5.99
C TYR A 445 -21.37 -4.10 5.74
N GLN A 446 -21.37 -2.77 5.79
CA GLN A 446 -22.54 -1.94 5.48
C GLN A 446 -22.45 -1.37 4.07
N SER A 447 -23.60 -1.19 3.42
CA SER A 447 -23.71 -0.32 2.26
C SER A 447 -23.73 1.15 2.70
N LEU A 448 -23.47 2.09 1.78
CA LEU A 448 -23.54 3.52 2.09
C LEU A 448 -24.94 3.91 2.56
N LEU A 449 -26.00 3.34 1.95
CA LEU A 449 -27.40 3.55 2.36
C LEU A 449 -27.64 3.15 3.82
N GLU A 450 -27.12 1.98 4.23
CA GLU A 450 -27.20 1.51 5.62
C GLU A 450 -26.43 2.44 6.56
N GLY A 451 -25.21 2.84 6.18
CA GLY A 451 -24.38 3.77 6.96
C GLY A 451 -25.07 5.14 7.15
N PHE A 452 -25.65 5.70 6.10
CA PHE A 452 -26.37 6.97 6.18
C PHE A 452 -27.61 6.88 7.09
N ARG A 453 -28.44 5.84 6.90
CA ARG A 453 -29.62 5.61 7.77
C ARG A 453 -29.22 5.44 9.23
N HIS A 454 -28.14 4.72 9.49
CA HIS A 454 -27.60 4.58 10.84
C HIS A 454 -27.15 5.92 11.43
N ALA A 455 -26.39 6.71 10.66
CA ALA A 455 -25.83 7.99 11.12
C ALA A 455 -26.89 9.06 11.41
N VAL A 456 -27.97 9.11 10.62
CA VAL A 456 -29.04 10.10 10.83
C VAL A 456 -30.07 9.67 11.87
N GLY A 457 -30.27 8.35 12.06
CA GLY A 457 -31.31 7.80 12.95
C GLY A 457 -32.68 8.38 12.63
N ASP A 458 -33.39 8.86 13.67
CA ASP A 458 -34.72 9.48 13.53
C ASP A 458 -34.66 10.98 13.21
N LYS A 459 -33.47 11.57 13.03
CA LYS A 459 -33.29 13.03 12.81
C LYS A 459 -33.56 13.44 11.37
N ALA A 460 -33.39 12.55 10.40
CA ALA A 460 -33.61 12.80 8.98
C ALA A 460 -34.13 11.54 8.28
N GLU A 461 -34.78 11.74 7.13
CA GLU A 461 -35.23 10.65 6.26
C GLU A 461 -34.25 10.48 5.09
N VAL A 462 -33.70 9.26 4.90
CA VAL A 462 -32.85 8.93 3.76
C VAL A 462 -33.68 8.17 2.72
N LEU A 463 -34.00 8.87 1.63
CA LEU A 463 -34.64 8.33 0.45
C LEU A 463 -33.59 7.74 -0.49
N TYR A 464 -33.90 6.66 -1.20
CA TYR A 464 -32.95 5.98 -2.08
C TYR A 464 -33.54 5.72 -3.46
N ALA A 465 -32.69 5.86 -4.47
CA ALA A 465 -32.89 5.34 -5.81
C ALA A 465 -31.53 4.97 -6.44
N LYS A 466 -31.49 3.88 -7.21
CA LYS A 466 -30.25 3.48 -7.91
C LYS A 466 -29.88 4.49 -9.03
N GLY A 467 -30.85 4.98 -9.77
CA GLY A 467 -30.72 6.06 -10.74
C GLY A 467 -30.07 5.69 -12.08
N SER A 468 -29.08 4.81 -12.07
CA SER A 468 -28.44 4.25 -13.28
C SER A 468 -27.76 2.92 -12.97
N ASN A 469 -27.31 2.19 -14.00
CA ASN A 469 -26.30 1.16 -13.86
C ASN A 469 -24.91 1.78 -13.82
N LEU A 470 -23.85 0.97 -13.57
CA LEU A 470 -22.46 1.43 -13.54
C LEU A 470 -22.03 1.97 -14.91
N THR A 471 -22.40 1.27 -15.96
CA THR A 471 -22.19 1.65 -17.35
C THR A 471 -23.34 1.16 -18.20
N GLU A 472 -23.58 1.78 -19.38
CA GLU A 472 -24.55 1.31 -20.34
C GLU A 472 -24.10 -0.01 -20.99
N ASP A 473 -22.79 -0.19 -21.17
CA ASP A 473 -22.17 -1.38 -21.76
C ASP A 473 -22.17 -2.55 -20.75
N SER A 474 -23.10 -3.49 -20.94
CA SER A 474 -23.21 -4.69 -20.12
C SER A 474 -22.05 -5.68 -20.29
N VAL A 475 -21.34 -5.62 -21.44
CA VAL A 475 -20.17 -6.48 -21.70
C VAL A 475 -18.97 -5.96 -20.89
N LEU A 476 -18.77 -4.64 -20.89
CA LEU A 476 -17.74 -4.00 -20.07
C LEU A 476 -18.01 -4.29 -18.59
N GLU A 477 -19.26 -4.16 -18.12
CA GLU A 477 -19.62 -4.47 -16.73
C GLU A 477 -19.36 -5.93 -16.38
N ALA A 478 -19.62 -6.86 -17.30
CA ALA A 478 -19.37 -8.28 -17.09
C ALA A 478 -17.87 -8.66 -17.07
N HIS A 479 -17.02 -7.90 -17.75
CA HIS A 479 -15.56 -8.13 -17.74
C HIS A 479 -14.91 -7.70 -16.41
N ALA A 480 -15.53 -6.81 -15.67
CA ALA A 480 -15.00 -6.26 -14.43
C ALA A 480 -15.47 -7.07 -13.19
N THR A 481 -15.21 -8.39 -13.14
CA THR A 481 -15.80 -9.28 -12.13
C THR A 481 -14.81 -10.30 -11.54
N MET A 482 -13.60 -9.91 -11.17
CA MET A 482 -12.63 -10.84 -10.56
C MET A 482 -13.00 -11.18 -9.10
N PHE A 483 -13.33 -10.16 -8.29
CA PHE A 483 -13.63 -10.29 -6.86
C PHE A 483 -15.02 -9.76 -6.50
N GLY A 484 -15.67 -9.03 -7.40
CA GLY A 484 -16.95 -8.38 -7.20
C GLY A 484 -18.12 -9.22 -7.66
N ARG A 485 -19.30 -8.65 -7.46
CA ARG A 485 -20.56 -9.18 -7.98
C ARG A 485 -21.17 -8.15 -8.90
N THR A 486 -21.67 -8.57 -10.06
CA THR A 486 -22.44 -7.71 -10.94
C THR A 486 -23.58 -7.06 -10.17
N MET A 487 -23.68 -5.74 -10.28
CA MET A 487 -24.72 -4.96 -9.62
C MET A 487 -25.75 -4.43 -10.61
N ARG A 488 -25.80 -5.00 -11.83
CA ARG A 488 -26.68 -4.53 -12.90
C ARG A 488 -28.14 -4.73 -12.54
N ASP A 489 -28.91 -3.67 -12.65
CA ASP A 489 -30.36 -3.69 -12.57
C ASP A 489 -30.93 -4.02 -13.97
N PRO A 490 -31.91 -4.95 -14.09
CA PRO A 490 -32.48 -5.31 -15.39
C PRO A 490 -33.43 -4.27 -15.95
N ARG A 491 -33.84 -3.27 -15.17
CA ARG A 491 -34.72 -2.16 -15.63
C ARG A 491 -33.97 -1.29 -16.66
N SER A 492 -34.74 -0.56 -17.44
CA SER A 492 -34.17 0.40 -18.40
C SER A 492 -33.50 1.58 -17.69
N GLU A 493 -32.46 2.19 -18.29
CA GLU A 493 -31.84 3.41 -17.76
C GLU A 493 -32.87 4.54 -17.60
N ALA A 494 -33.89 4.60 -18.48
CA ALA A 494 -34.96 5.59 -18.38
C ALA A 494 -35.84 5.39 -17.15
N ASP A 495 -36.15 4.13 -16.79
CA ASP A 495 -36.94 3.83 -15.59
C ASP A 495 -36.15 4.12 -14.31
N LEU A 496 -34.86 3.78 -14.30
CA LEU A 496 -33.96 4.08 -13.18
C LEU A 496 -33.81 5.59 -12.98
N LEU A 497 -33.61 6.35 -14.04
CA LEU A 497 -33.51 7.80 -14.02
C LEU A 497 -34.83 8.45 -13.53
N LYS A 498 -35.96 7.97 -14.02
CA LYS A 498 -37.28 8.45 -13.59
C LYS A 498 -37.49 8.26 -12.08
N GLU A 499 -37.20 7.08 -11.53
CA GLU A 499 -37.26 6.82 -10.09
C GLU A 499 -36.35 7.76 -9.30
N ALA A 500 -35.11 7.99 -9.78
CA ALA A 500 -34.18 8.90 -9.14
C ALA A 500 -34.71 10.34 -9.07
N LEU A 501 -35.32 10.85 -10.14
CA LEU A 501 -35.92 12.16 -10.17
C LEU A 501 -37.17 12.28 -9.26
N GLU A 502 -37.97 11.22 -9.16
CA GLU A 502 -39.08 11.18 -8.21
C GLU A 502 -38.65 11.21 -6.75
N VAL A 503 -37.52 10.55 -6.44
CA VAL A 503 -36.88 10.58 -5.12
C VAL A 503 -36.26 11.94 -4.86
N ALA A 504 -35.51 12.48 -5.81
CA ALA A 504 -34.88 13.79 -5.73
C ALA A 504 -35.90 14.92 -5.52
N ALA A 505 -37.07 14.85 -6.18
CA ALA A 505 -38.14 15.84 -6.03
C ALA A 505 -38.64 15.98 -4.58
N LYS A 506 -38.61 14.89 -3.80
CA LYS A 506 -39.06 14.84 -2.39
C LYS A 506 -37.99 15.27 -1.38
N ALA A 507 -36.75 15.39 -1.80
CA ALA A 507 -35.61 15.64 -0.90
C ALA A 507 -35.26 17.14 -0.81
N ASP A 508 -34.55 17.51 0.25
CA ASP A 508 -34.01 18.86 0.45
C ASP A 508 -32.60 18.99 -0.14
N VAL A 509 -31.85 17.89 -0.15
CA VAL A 509 -30.47 17.76 -0.70
C VAL A 509 -30.29 16.40 -1.36
N ILE A 510 -29.44 16.34 -2.37
CA ILE A 510 -29.14 15.12 -3.13
C ILE A 510 -27.67 14.77 -2.87
N VAL A 511 -27.43 13.50 -2.52
CA VAL A 511 -26.09 12.89 -2.46
C VAL A 511 -25.99 11.85 -3.57
N ALA A 512 -25.12 12.10 -4.54
CA ALA A 512 -24.92 11.25 -5.71
C ALA A 512 -23.69 10.36 -5.48
N ALA A 513 -23.89 9.06 -5.28
CA ALA A 513 -22.84 8.04 -5.10
C ALA A 513 -22.45 7.45 -6.44
N LEU A 514 -21.43 7.99 -7.08
CA LEU A 514 -21.04 7.76 -8.46
C LEU A 514 -19.56 7.37 -8.57
N GLY A 515 -19.15 6.95 -9.76
CA GLY A 515 -17.75 6.66 -10.08
C GLY A 515 -17.52 5.26 -10.63
N GLU A 516 -16.40 4.68 -10.26
CA GLU A 516 -16.02 3.31 -10.65
C GLU A 516 -16.51 2.29 -9.63
N SER A 517 -16.79 1.06 -10.10
CA SER A 517 -16.82 -0.09 -9.18
C SER A 517 -15.39 -0.50 -8.81
N SER A 518 -15.26 -1.26 -7.73
CA SER A 518 -13.96 -1.80 -7.29
C SER A 518 -13.25 -2.57 -8.41
N GLU A 519 -13.99 -3.21 -9.29
CA GLU A 519 -13.47 -4.05 -10.36
C GLU A 519 -12.99 -3.25 -11.59
N PHE A 520 -13.27 -1.95 -11.67
CA PHE A 520 -12.73 -1.09 -12.73
C PHE A 520 -11.30 -0.61 -12.40
N SER A 521 -10.78 -0.96 -11.26
CA SER A 521 -9.38 -0.75 -10.86
C SER A 521 -8.79 -2.04 -10.29
N GLY A 522 -7.48 -2.05 -10.00
CA GLY A 522 -6.74 -3.23 -9.58
C GLY A 522 -6.06 -3.92 -10.75
N GLU A 523 -5.61 -5.14 -10.51
CA GLU A 523 -4.89 -5.94 -11.49
C GLU A 523 -5.77 -6.28 -12.70
N SER A 524 -5.17 -6.29 -13.87
CA SER A 524 -5.84 -6.57 -15.16
C SER A 524 -6.99 -5.60 -15.50
N SER A 525 -7.02 -4.42 -14.87
CA SER A 525 -8.11 -3.43 -14.99
C SER A 525 -7.62 -2.08 -15.53
N SER A 526 -6.79 -2.10 -16.58
CA SER A 526 -6.36 -0.89 -17.29
C SER A 526 -7.52 -0.27 -18.07
N ARG A 527 -7.66 1.07 -17.97
CA ARG A 527 -8.70 1.82 -18.68
C ARG A 527 -8.09 2.91 -19.55
N ALA A 528 -8.48 2.94 -20.82
CA ALA A 528 -8.07 4.00 -21.74
C ALA A 528 -8.82 5.31 -21.45
N ASP A 529 -10.10 5.22 -21.12
CA ASP A 529 -10.94 6.34 -20.68
C ASP A 529 -11.23 6.21 -19.17
N ILE A 530 -10.80 7.19 -18.40
CA ILE A 530 -10.98 7.28 -16.96
C ILE A 530 -11.93 8.41 -16.55
N THR A 531 -12.83 8.80 -17.43
CA THR A 531 -13.95 9.70 -17.13
C THR A 531 -15.10 8.96 -16.44
N LEU A 532 -16.03 9.72 -15.86
CA LEU A 532 -17.28 9.17 -15.32
C LEU A 532 -18.08 8.50 -16.46
N PRO A 533 -18.55 7.26 -16.28
CA PRO A 533 -19.36 6.59 -17.31
C PRO A 533 -20.57 7.40 -17.74
N GLU A 534 -20.86 7.37 -19.04
CA GLU A 534 -21.89 8.21 -19.69
C GLU A 534 -23.29 8.15 -19.01
N THR A 535 -23.72 6.94 -18.61
CA THR A 535 -25.02 6.77 -17.95
C THR A 535 -25.08 7.46 -16.60
N GLN A 536 -23.97 7.43 -15.84
CA GLN A 536 -23.85 8.14 -14.57
C GLN A 536 -23.74 9.67 -14.78
N ARG A 537 -23.09 10.11 -15.87
CA ARG A 537 -23.04 11.51 -16.27
C ARG A 537 -24.46 12.04 -16.56
N ARG A 538 -25.26 11.34 -17.35
CA ARG A 538 -26.67 11.72 -17.63
C ARG A 538 -27.50 11.80 -16.36
N LEU A 539 -27.31 10.85 -15.43
CA LEU A 539 -27.94 10.90 -14.12
C LEU A 539 -27.55 12.20 -13.36
N LEU A 540 -26.28 12.51 -13.28
CA LEU A 540 -25.78 13.68 -12.56
C LEU A 540 -26.30 14.99 -13.18
N GLU A 541 -26.32 15.10 -14.51
CA GLU A 541 -26.88 16.24 -15.23
C GLU A 541 -28.38 16.44 -14.88
N ALA A 542 -29.15 15.35 -14.87
CA ALA A 542 -30.58 15.40 -14.53
C ALA A 542 -30.81 15.77 -13.06
N LEU A 543 -29.98 15.30 -12.13
CA LEU A 543 -30.04 15.69 -10.72
C LEU A 543 -29.71 17.17 -10.51
N LEU A 544 -28.71 17.69 -11.19
CA LEU A 544 -28.35 19.13 -11.17
C LEU A 544 -29.48 20.00 -11.74
N ALA A 545 -30.13 19.55 -12.80
CA ALA A 545 -31.27 20.26 -13.42
C ALA A 545 -32.48 20.40 -12.49
N THR A 546 -32.57 19.65 -11.38
CA THR A 546 -33.63 19.85 -10.36
C THR A 546 -33.48 21.16 -9.59
N GLY A 547 -32.33 21.84 -9.67
CA GLY A 547 -32.03 23.06 -8.92
C GLY A 547 -31.80 22.87 -7.42
N LYS A 548 -31.77 21.63 -6.92
CA LYS A 548 -31.45 21.29 -5.53
C LYS A 548 -29.96 21.22 -5.31
N PRO A 549 -29.46 21.44 -4.07
CA PRO A 549 -28.07 21.18 -3.74
C PRO A 549 -27.68 19.72 -4.03
N VAL A 550 -26.58 19.52 -4.77
CA VAL A 550 -26.05 18.20 -5.12
C VAL A 550 -24.65 18.06 -4.54
N VAL A 551 -24.40 16.97 -3.82
CA VAL A 551 -23.09 16.52 -3.36
C VAL A 551 -22.73 15.27 -4.14
N MET A 552 -21.59 15.25 -4.84
CA MET A 552 -21.05 14.06 -5.48
C MET A 552 -20.04 13.38 -4.57
N LEU A 553 -20.28 12.09 -4.29
CA LEU A 553 -19.31 11.19 -3.68
C LEU A 553 -18.70 10.35 -4.81
N ASN A 554 -17.43 10.60 -5.13
CA ASN A 554 -16.72 9.89 -6.18
C ASN A 554 -16.03 8.65 -5.62
N PHE A 555 -16.48 7.48 -6.01
CA PHE A 555 -15.82 6.20 -5.76
C PHE A 555 -14.86 5.90 -6.90
N ALA A 556 -13.60 5.67 -6.59
CA ALA A 556 -12.59 5.33 -7.59
C ALA A 556 -11.38 4.64 -6.96
N GLY A 557 -10.72 3.77 -7.71
CA GLY A 557 -9.42 3.20 -7.34
C GLY A 557 -8.23 3.91 -7.99
N ARG A 558 -8.50 5.07 -8.62
CA ARG A 558 -7.51 5.87 -9.38
C ARG A 558 -7.91 7.35 -9.41
N PRO A 559 -6.99 8.28 -9.68
CA PRO A 559 -7.34 9.63 -10.12
C PRO A 559 -8.15 9.57 -11.41
N THR A 560 -9.37 10.11 -11.40
CA THR A 560 -10.25 10.18 -12.57
C THR A 560 -10.22 11.56 -13.22
N VAL A 561 -10.58 11.63 -14.50
CA VAL A 561 -10.80 12.91 -15.18
C VAL A 561 -12.18 13.43 -14.80
N MET A 562 -12.22 14.58 -14.11
CA MET A 562 -13.43 15.17 -13.54
C MET A 562 -13.63 16.65 -13.92
N SER A 563 -13.15 17.07 -15.09
CA SER A 563 -13.19 18.49 -15.48
C SER A 563 -14.61 19.03 -15.55
N TRP A 564 -15.53 18.28 -16.13
CA TRP A 564 -16.94 18.71 -16.20
C TRP A 564 -17.60 18.71 -14.82
N GLU A 565 -17.38 17.67 -14.01
CA GLU A 565 -17.91 17.59 -12.65
C GLU A 565 -17.38 18.73 -11.79
N SER A 566 -16.08 19.02 -11.89
CA SER A 566 -15.47 20.16 -11.19
C SER A 566 -16.07 21.51 -11.57
N GLU A 567 -16.52 21.67 -12.81
CA GLU A 567 -17.16 22.90 -13.26
C GLU A 567 -18.61 23.02 -12.78
N HIS A 568 -19.38 21.93 -12.83
CA HIS A 568 -20.85 21.98 -12.69
C HIS A 568 -21.37 21.53 -11.32
N VAL A 569 -20.65 20.66 -10.60
CA VAL A 569 -21.09 20.15 -9.30
C VAL A 569 -20.58 21.03 -8.18
N PRO A 570 -21.45 21.54 -7.29
CA PRO A 570 -21.04 22.50 -6.26
C PRO A 570 -20.24 21.86 -5.11
N ALA A 571 -20.42 20.58 -4.82
CA ALA A 571 -19.66 19.88 -3.78
C ALA A 571 -19.24 18.48 -4.25
N ILE A 572 -17.94 18.19 -4.18
CA ILE A 572 -17.35 16.92 -4.63
C ILE A 572 -16.39 16.41 -3.55
N MET A 573 -16.61 15.19 -3.12
CA MET A 573 -15.71 14.46 -2.23
C MET A 573 -15.26 13.16 -2.91
N ASN A 574 -13.95 12.95 -3.00
CA ASN A 574 -13.37 11.71 -3.47
C ASN A 574 -13.27 10.75 -2.28
N VAL A 575 -14.04 9.66 -2.31
CA VAL A 575 -14.17 8.72 -1.19
C VAL A 575 -13.42 7.41 -1.42
N TRP A 576 -12.82 7.23 -2.58
CA TRP A 576 -12.06 6.04 -2.94
C TRP A 576 -12.85 4.73 -2.71
N PHE A 577 -12.14 3.69 -2.22
CA PHE A 577 -12.72 2.49 -1.60
C PHE A 577 -12.19 2.43 -0.17
N GLY A 578 -13.05 2.73 0.79
CA GLY A 578 -12.68 3.03 2.18
C GLY A 578 -12.60 1.81 3.10
N GLY A 579 -12.71 0.58 2.57
CA GLY A 579 -12.60 -0.64 3.38
C GLY A 579 -13.91 -1.11 4.02
N SER A 580 -13.81 -2.02 5.00
CA SER A 580 -14.96 -2.64 5.69
C SER A 580 -15.85 -1.65 6.44
N GLU A 581 -15.29 -0.53 6.90
CA GLU A 581 -16.00 0.48 7.67
C GLU A 581 -16.26 1.77 6.85
N ALA A 582 -16.10 1.71 5.52
CA ALA A 582 -16.24 2.85 4.62
C ALA A 582 -17.58 3.57 4.75
N ALA A 583 -18.68 2.83 4.84
CA ALA A 583 -20.03 3.41 4.89
C ALA A 583 -20.22 4.31 6.11
N ALA A 584 -19.78 3.85 7.29
CA ALA A 584 -19.83 4.63 8.52
C ALA A 584 -18.87 5.83 8.47
N ALA A 585 -17.65 5.63 7.95
CA ALA A 585 -16.65 6.69 7.83
C ALA A 585 -17.10 7.79 6.86
N ILE A 586 -17.68 7.45 5.71
CA ILE A 586 -18.23 8.44 4.76
C ILE A 586 -19.35 9.24 5.44
N ALA A 587 -20.24 8.56 6.17
CA ALA A 587 -21.31 9.24 6.89
C ALA A 587 -20.76 10.20 7.95
N ASP A 588 -19.74 9.81 8.74
CA ASP A 588 -19.09 10.68 9.73
C ASP A 588 -18.58 11.99 9.12
N VAL A 589 -17.93 11.88 7.96
CA VAL A 589 -17.37 13.05 7.28
C VAL A 589 -18.46 13.88 6.60
N VAL A 590 -19.39 13.24 5.87
CA VAL A 590 -20.49 13.95 5.16
C VAL A 590 -21.37 14.72 6.13
N PHE A 591 -21.64 14.16 7.32
CA PHE A 591 -22.46 14.84 8.35
C PHE A 591 -21.64 15.70 9.32
N GLY A 592 -20.32 15.74 9.18
CA GLY A 592 -19.44 16.62 9.96
C GLY A 592 -19.22 16.17 11.40
N ASP A 593 -19.47 14.91 11.73
CA ASP A 593 -19.05 14.31 13.00
C ASP A 593 -17.51 14.26 13.07
N VAL A 594 -16.85 14.12 11.91
CA VAL A 594 -15.40 14.22 11.72
C VAL A 594 -15.11 15.23 10.62
N ASN A 595 -14.10 16.09 10.82
CA ASN A 595 -13.65 17.02 9.78
C ASN A 595 -12.80 16.29 8.75
N VAL A 596 -13.01 16.59 7.46
CA VAL A 596 -12.21 16.03 6.37
C VAL A 596 -10.78 16.56 6.41
N SER A 597 -9.80 15.67 6.17
CA SER A 597 -8.37 16.04 6.22
C SER A 597 -7.51 15.42 5.12
N GLY A 598 -8.06 14.53 4.31
CA GLY A 598 -7.32 13.82 3.27
C GLY A 598 -6.73 14.77 2.21
N LYS A 599 -5.51 14.46 1.75
CA LYS A 599 -4.81 15.20 0.68
C LYS A 599 -4.37 14.23 -0.41
N LEU A 600 -4.57 14.60 -1.68
CA LEU A 600 -4.22 13.78 -2.84
C LEU A 600 -2.73 13.41 -2.85
N THR A 601 -2.44 12.16 -3.16
CA THR A 601 -1.07 11.65 -3.34
C THR A 601 -0.76 11.33 -4.81
N MET A 602 -1.70 11.64 -5.69
CA MET A 602 -1.54 11.69 -7.13
C MET A 602 -2.27 12.90 -7.70
N SER A 603 -1.64 13.55 -8.68
CA SER A 603 -2.23 14.64 -9.44
C SER A 603 -3.44 14.13 -10.25
N MET A 604 -4.57 14.84 -10.23
CA MET A 604 -5.75 14.51 -11.03
C MET A 604 -5.71 15.26 -12.37
N PRO A 605 -5.76 14.55 -13.52
CA PRO A 605 -5.66 15.18 -14.83
C PRO A 605 -6.96 15.89 -15.22
N ARG A 606 -6.84 16.94 -16.07
CA ARG A 606 -7.98 17.59 -16.74
C ARG A 606 -8.48 16.76 -17.93
N SER A 607 -7.59 15.98 -18.53
CA SER A 607 -7.85 15.17 -19.71
C SER A 607 -6.91 13.97 -19.71
N VAL A 608 -7.36 12.86 -20.26
CA VAL A 608 -6.52 11.68 -20.52
C VAL A 608 -5.28 12.05 -21.37
N GLY A 609 -5.39 13.07 -22.24
CA GLY A 609 -4.28 13.55 -23.05
C GLY A 609 -3.12 14.17 -22.30
N GLN A 610 -3.27 14.50 -21.00
CA GLN A 610 -2.18 15.01 -20.17
C GLN A 610 -1.28 13.92 -19.58
N ILE A 611 -1.71 12.66 -19.62
CA ILE A 611 -1.04 11.54 -18.95
C ILE A 611 0.19 11.09 -19.75
N PRO A 612 1.36 10.85 -19.08
CA PRO A 612 1.59 10.88 -17.62
C PRO A 612 1.68 12.29 -17.05
N LEU A 613 1.05 12.50 -15.89
CA LEU A 613 1.00 13.78 -15.19
C LEU A 613 1.42 13.62 -13.73
N TYR A 614 2.39 14.42 -13.26
CA TYR A 614 2.91 14.38 -11.89
C TYR A 614 3.58 15.70 -11.53
N TYR A 615 3.61 16.05 -10.24
CA TYR A 615 4.04 17.37 -9.77
C TYR A 615 5.55 17.60 -9.87
N ASN A 616 6.37 16.54 -9.74
CA ASN A 616 7.84 16.59 -9.70
C ASN A 616 8.49 16.36 -11.08
N HIS A 617 7.85 16.83 -12.14
CA HIS A 617 8.37 16.72 -13.50
C HIS A 617 9.68 17.53 -13.66
N LEU A 618 10.49 17.13 -14.63
CA LEU A 618 11.70 17.88 -15.00
C LEU A 618 11.32 19.20 -15.67
N ASN A 619 12.18 20.21 -15.51
CA ASN A 619 12.06 21.42 -16.28
C ASN A 619 12.40 21.15 -17.76
N THR A 620 11.72 21.83 -18.67
CA THR A 620 12.02 21.75 -20.12
C THR A 620 12.94 22.89 -20.53
N GLY A 621 13.54 22.80 -21.72
CA GLY A 621 14.32 23.91 -22.27
C GLY A 621 13.48 25.12 -22.68
N ARG A 622 12.14 24.99 -22.76
CA ARG A 622 11.18 26.05 -23.11
C ARG A 622 9.94 25.99 -22.21
N PRO A 623 10.11 26.17 -20.89
CA PRO A 623 8.96 26.13 -19.99
C PRO A 623 8.02 27.34 -20.24
N LEU A 624 6.75 27.20 -19.82
CA LEU A 624 5.88 28.36 -19.68
C LEU A 624 6.46 29.32 -18.64
N PRO A 625 6.30 30.63 -18.84
CA PRO A 625 6.62 31.62 -17.79
C PRO A 625 5.82 31.32 -16.51
N GLU A 626 6.40 31.63 -15.35
CA GLU A 626 5.71 31.44 -14.07
C GLU A 626 4.40 32.27 -14.03
N GLY A 627 3.32 31.62 -13.57
CA GLY A 627 1.99 32.23 -13.49
C GLY A 627 1.23 32.33 -14.82
N VAL A 628 1.79 31.83 -15.92
CA VAL A 628 1.12 31.76 -17.24
C VAL A 628 0.55 30.36 -17.42
N ASP A 629 -0.76 30.27 -17.64
CA ASP A 629 -1.49 29.03 -17.89
C ASP A 629 -2.12 28.97 -19.29
N GLU A 630 -1.98 30.05 -20.06
CA GLU A 630 -2.48 30.15 -21.43
C GLU A 630 -1.42 29.66 -22.45
N PHE A 631 -1.90 29.26 -23.62
CA PHE A 631 -1.02 28.84 -24.73
C PHE A 631 -0.03 29.95 -25.12
N VAL A 632 1.26 29.62 -25.11
CA VAL A 632 2.35 30.45 -25.62
C VAL A 632 3.10 29.70 -26.71
N LYS A 633 3.14 30.29 -27.91
CA LYS A 633 3.83 29.66 -29.05
C LYS A 633 5.33 29.46 -28.77
N PHE A 634 5.89 28.35 -29.19
CA PHE A 634 7.29 27.94 -28.98
C PHE A 634 7.68 27.62 -27.53
N ARG A 635 6.69 27.36 -26.68
CA ARG A 635 6.85 26.83 -25.32
C ARG A 635 6.33 25.40 -25.21
N SER A 636 6.73 24.69 -24.15
CA SER A 636 6.24 23.35 -23.85
C SER A 636 4.85 23.45 -23.20
N ASN A 637 3.81 23.46 -24.03
CA ASN A 637 2.41 23.55 -23.59
C ASN A 637 1.44 22.96 -24.61
N TYR A 638 0.24 22.64 -24.14
CA TYR A 638 -0.89 22.25 -25.01
C TYR A 638 -1.52 23.49 -25.64
N ILE A 639 -2.15 23.28 -26.82
CA ILE A 639 -2.84 24.36 -27.52
C ILE A 639 -4.27 24.57 -26.99
N ASP A 640 -4.87 23.56 -26.40
CA ASP A 640 -6.30 23.43 -26.10
C ASP A 640 -6.62 23.19 -24.63
N ILE A 641 -5.60 22.94 -23.79
CA ILE A 641 -5.77 22.68 -22.37
C ILE A 641 -4.58 23.24 -21.56
N SER A 642 -4.82 23.60 -20.32
CA SER A 642 -3.76 23.99 -19.38
C SER A 642 -2.77 22.85 -19.15
N ASN A 643 -1.49 23.20 -18.93
CA ASN A 643 -0.49 22.23 -18.50
C ASN A 643 -0.70 21.74 -17.05
N THR A 644 -1.43 22.53 -16.23
CA THR A 644 -1.62 22.23 -14.81
C THR A 644 -2.64 21.10 -14.60
N PRO A 645 -2.49 20.29 -13.54
CA PRO A 645 -3.52 19.32 -13.17
C PRO A 645 -4.83 20.01 -12.80
N LEU A 646 -5.93 19.29 -12.85
CA LEU A 646 -7.21 19.74 -12.31
C LEU A 646 -7.10 19.95 -10.80
N TYR A 647 -6.61 18.94 -10.09
CA TYR A 647 -6.26 19.00 -8.68
C TYR A 647 -4.82 18.51 -8.50
N PRO A 648 -3.93 19.32 -7.91
CA PRO A 648 -2.52 18.99 -7.79
C PRO A 648 -2.25 17.97 -6.67
N PHE A 649 -1.07 17.36 -6.70
CA PHE A 649 -0.53 16.59 -5.58
C PHE A 649 -0.59 17.39 -4.27
N GLY A 650 -0.99 16.76 -3.18
CA GLY A 650 -1.15 17.38 -1.87
C GLY A 650 -2.46 18.15 -1.68
N TYR A 651 -3.30 18.29 -2.70
CA TYR A 651 -4.55 19.04 -2.63
C TYR A 651 -5.64 18.32 -1.83
N GLY A 652 -6.40 19.08 -1.06
CA GLY A 652 -7.60 18.68 -0.35
C GLY A 652 -8.08 19.84 0.53
N LEU A 653 -9.40 20.08 0.53
CA LEU A 653 -10.04 21.09 1.36
C LEU A 653 -10.39 20.52 2.75
N SER A 654 -10.69 21.41 3.69
CA SER A 654 -11.20 21.09 5.01
C SER A 654 -12.51 21.86 5.25
N TYR A 655 -13.28 21.45 6.26
CA TYR A 655 -14.43 22.25 6.75
C TYR A 655 -13.99 23.46 7.61
N THR A 656 -12.68 23.61 7.84
CA THR A 656 -12.06 24.79 8.44
C THR A 656 -11.04 25.39 7.48
N THR A 657 -10.43 26.51 7.84
CA THR A 657 -9.41 27.18 7.04
C THR A 657 -8.11 27.32 7.81
N PHE A 658 -6.99 27.25 7.10
CA PHE A 658 -5.65 27.40 7.67
C PHE A 658 -4.92 28.55 6.98
N ASP A 659 -4.22 29.37 7.78
CA ASP A 659 -3.36 30.44 7.32
C ASP A 659 -1.90 30.11 7.60
N TYR A 660 -1.03 30.40 6.62
CA TYR A 660 0.42 30.17 6.68
C TYR A 660 1.12 31.51 6.78
N SER A 661 1.90 31.70 7.83
CA SER A 661 2.63 32.95 8.10
C SER A 661 4.05 32.69 8.59
N ASP A 662 4.87 33.74 8.65
CA ASP A 662 6.23 33.72 9.21
C ASP A 662 7.15 32.64 8.60
N PHE A 663 6.99 32.36 7.30
CA PHE A 663 7.89 31.43 6.61
C PHE A 663 9.29 32.03 6.53
N LYS A 664 10.28 31.35 7.12
CA LYS A 664 11.65 31.82 7.23
C LYS A 664 12.68 30.68 7.28
N LEU A 665 13.92 31.04 6.95
CA LEU A 665 15.12 30.25 7.19
C LEU A 665 15.91 30.86 8.34
N ASP A 666 16.55 30.07 9.18
CA ASP A 666 17.50 30.53 10.21
C ASP A 666 18.85 30.92 9.60
N SER A 667 19.19 30.39 8.44
CA SER A 667 20.34 30.80 7.61
C SER A 667 20.00 30.62 6.13
N THR A 668 20.60 31.46 5.28
CA THR A 668 20.51 31.32 3.81
C THR A 668 21.72 30.61 3.20
N VAL A 669 22.67 30.14 4.03
CA VAL A 669 23.85 29.41 3.59
C VAL A 669 23.99 28.14 4.42
N LEU A 670 24.04 27.01 3.73
CA LEU A 670 24.31 25.68 4.25
C LEU A 670 25.74 25.30 3.83
N THR A 671 26.60 25.01 4.80
CA THR A 671 27.97 24.50 4.54
C THR A 671 28.06 23.09 5.08
N ASP A 672 28.03 22.97 6.40
CA ASP A 672 27.97 21.72 7.14
C ASP A 672 26.80 21.78 8.15
N GLY A 673 26.34 20.64 8.63
CA GLY A 673 25.26 20.58 9.60
C GLY A 673 23.89 20.77 8.97
N LYS A 674 23.12 21.76 9.40
CA LYS A 674 21.76 22.01 8.93
C LYS A 674 21.40 23.50 8.90
N ILE A 675 20.41 23.82 8.07
CA ILE A 675 19.59 25.04 8.18
C ILE A 675 18.16 24.63 8.43
N THR A 676 17.38 25.47 9.13
CA THR A 676 16.01 25.16 9.48
C THR A 676 15.04 26.10 8.79
N ALA A 677 14.16 25.52 7.97
CA ALA A 677 12.98 26.21 7.44
C ALA A 677 11.84 26.08 8.45
N SER A 678 11.14 27.18 8.75
CA SER A 678 9.98 27.16 9.67
C SER A 678 8.84 28.03 9.15
N VAL A 679 7.61 27.58 9.43
CA VAL A 679 6.36 28.26 9.10
C VAL A 679 5.39 28.16 10.26
N THR A 680 4.59 29.21 10.51
CA THR A 680 3.51 29.18 11.48
C THR A 680 2.19 28.92 10.74
N VAL A 681 1.48 27.86 11.15
CA VAL A 681 0.16 27.52 10.62
C VAL A 681 -0.89 27.77 11.70
N ARG A 682 -1.95 28.48 11.34
CA ARG A 682 -3.06 28.84 12.21
C ARG A 682 -4.38 28.33 11.66
N ASN A 683 -5.20 27.72 12.51
CA ASN A 683 -6.59 27.45 12.18
C ASN A 683 -7.42 28.74 12.32
N THR A 684 -7.91 29.26 11.21
CA THR A 684 -8.68 30.52 11.14
C THR A 684 -10.20 30.31 11.08
N GLY A 685 -10.65 29.05 11.02
CA GLY A 685 -12.08 28.72 11.01
C GLY A 685 -12.64 28.45 12.41
N ASP A 686 -13.84 27.87 12.46
CA ASP A 686 -14.67 27.72 13.64
C ASP A 686 -14.71 26.30 14.23
N ARG A 687 -13.98 25.36 13.62
CA ARG A 687 -13.89 23.96 14.09
C ARG A 687 -12.46 23.43 14.07
N GLU A 688 -12.20 22.42 14.89
CA GLU A 688 -10.92 21.72 14.87
C GLU A 688 -10.69 21.05 13.51
N GLY A 689 -9.45 21.10 13.02
CA GLY A 689 -9.07 20.49 11.77
C GLY A 689 -7.63 20.06 11.74
N THR A 690 -7.33 19.13 10.85
CA THR A 690 -5.98 18.62 10.60
C THR A 690 -5.49 19.16 9.27
N GLU A 691 -4.27 19.73 9.29
CA GLU A 691 -3.56 20.21 8.10
C GLU A 691 -2.30 19.38 7.85
N ILE A 692 -1.96 19.17 6.57
CA ILE A 692 -0.74 18.54 6.13
C ILE A 692 0.18 19.62 5.56
N VAL A 693 1.20 19.97 6.34
CA VAL A 693 2.19 20.99 5.96
C VAL A 693 3.28 20.33 5.14
N GLN A 694 3.43 20.72 3.88
CA GLN A 694 4.30 20.04 2.91
C GLN A 694 5.49 20.93 2.57
N PHE A 695 6.72 20.39 2.71
CA PHE A 695 7.96 21.08 2.37
C PHE A 695 8.59 20.46 1.13
N TYR A 696 8.89 21.30 0.16
CA TYR A 696 9.51 20.92 -1.09
C TYR A 696 10.87 21.62 -1.25
N ILE A 697 11.76 20.96 -1.95
CA ILE A 697 13.06 21.52 -2.37
C ILE A 697 13.14 21.53 -3.90
N ARG A 698 13.73 22.57 -4.45
CA ARG A 698 14.16 22.65 -5.84
C ARG A 698 15.65 22.95 -5.88
N ASP A 699 16.38 22.10 -6.56
CA ASP A 699 17.75 22.33 -6.97
C ASP A 699 17.70 23.16 -8.28
N LEU A 700 18.33 24.34 -8.30
CA LEU A 700 18.24 25.23 -9.45
C LEU A 700 19.24 24.88 -10.53
N VAL A 701 20.41 24.30 -10.17
CA VAL A 701 21.48 23.96 -11.11
C VAL A 701 22.21 22.72 -10.64
N GLY A 702 21.95 21.58 -11.26
CA GLY A 702 22.64 20.32 -11.03
C GLY A 702 23.39 19.82 -12.26
N SER A 703 24.27 18.84 -12.10
CA SER A 703 24.97 18.14 -13.19
C SER A 703 24.05 17.36 -14.13
N VAL A 704 22.79 17.08 -13.67
CA VAL A 704 21.68 16.55 -14.46
C VAL A 704 20.45 17.42 -14.25
N SER A 705 19.48 17.39 -15.17
CA SER A 705 18.21 18.11 -15.02
C SER A 705 17.51 17.67 -13.73
N ARG A 706 17.13 18.65 -12.91
CA ARG A 706 16.45 18.41 -11.63
C ARG A 706 14.96 18.70 -11.74
N PRO A 707 14.12 18.01 -10.94
CA PRO A 707 12.69 18.28 -10.86
C PRO A 707 12.40 19.73 -10.48
N VAL A 708 11.26 20.26 -10.96
CA VAL A 708 10.79 21.62 -10.59
C VAL A 708 10.53 21.77 -9.10
N LYS A 709 10.31 20.67 -8.39
CA LYS A 709 10.25 20.54 -6.92
C LYS A 709 10.19 19.06 -6.53
N GLU A 710 10.62 18.74 -5.33
CA GLU A 710 10.58 17.40 -4.74
C GLU A 710 10.11 17.54 -3.30
N LEU A 711 9.12 16.75 -2.88
CA LEU A 711 8.74 16.63 -1.47
C LEU A 711 9.92 16.06 -0.67
N LYS A 712 10.29 16.73 0.41
CA LYS A 712 11.39 16.30 1.28
C LYS A 712 11.00 16.18 2.75
N HIS A 713 9.84 16.76 3.12
CA HIS A 713 9.29 16.66 4.46
C HIS A 713 7.81 17.02 4.47
N PHE A 714 7.08 16.46 5.42
CA PHE A 714 5.72 16.86 5.75
C PHE A 714 5.43 16.65 7.23
N ASP A 715 4.52 17.48 7.77
CA ASP A 715 3.98 17.32 9.11
C ASP A 715 2.45 17.30 9.08
N ARG A 716 1.87 16.37 9.80
CA ARG A 716 0.43 16.30 10.05
C ARG A 716 0.13 16.95 11.39
N ILE A 717 -0.63 18.05 11.39
CA ILE A 717 -0.92 18.82 12.60
C ILE A 717 -2.43 19.02 12.78
N SER A 718 -2.93 18.80 14.00
CA SER A 718 -4.32 19.09 14.37
C SER A 718 -4.36 20.37 15.19
N LEU A 719 -5.25 21.32 14.83
CA LEU A 719 -5.38 22.63 15.43
C LEU A 719 -6.84 22.94 15.76
N LYS A 720 -7.08 23.41 16.99
CA LYS A 720 -8.37 23.95 17.39
C LYS A 720 -8.61 25.33 16.77
N PRO A 721 -9.87 25.81 16.73
CA PRO A 721 -10.17 27.17 16.30
C PRO A 721 -9.27 28.22 16.97
N GLY A 722 -8.59 29.05 16.14
CA GLY A 722 -7.66 30.08 16.58
C GLY A 722 -6.29 29.59 17.03
N GLU A 723 -6.06 28.30 17.16
CA GLU A 723 -4.76 27.71 17.53
C GLU A 723 -3.74 27.87 16.40
N SER A 724 -2.48 28.09 16.79
CA SER A 724 -1.34 28.16 15.88
C SER A 724 -0.23 27.21 16.30
N LYS A 725 0.48 26.63 15.33
CA LYS A 725 1.65 25.80 15.56
C LYS A 725 2.75 26.17 14.56
N THR A 726 3.97 26.30 15.05
CA THR A 726 5.15 26.41 14.18
C THR A 726 5.64 25.01 13.80
N VAL A 727 5.77 24.78 12.52
CA VAL A 727 6.29 23.57 11.90
C VAL A 727 7.66 23.86 11.33
N SER A 728 8.61 22.94 11.48
CA SER A 728 10.00 23.16 11.09
C SER A 728 10.56 21.95 10.34
N PHE A 729 11.35 22.24 9.31
CA PHE A 729 12.06 21.26 8.49
C PHE A 729 13.56 21.54 8.51
N ASP A 730 14.35 20.57 8.94
CA ASP A 730 15.82 20.62 8.95
C ASP A 730 16.38 20.17 7.60
N ILE A 731 17.00 21.08 6.90
CA ILE A 731 17.65 20.84 5.60
C ILE A 731 19.14 20.60 5.84
N THR A 732 19.62 19.43 5.45
CA THR A 732 21.04 19.01 5.57
C THR A 732 21.62 18.74 4.18
N PRO A 733 22.96 18.65 4.02
CA PRO A 733 23.55 18.19 2.76
C PRO A 733 23.02 16.81 2.31
N GLU A 734 22.67 15.92 3.25
CA GLU A 734 22.07 14.60 2.94
C GLU A 734 20.68 14.74 2.30
N THR A 735 19.86 15.70 2.77
CA THR A 735 18.53 15.99 2.22
C THR A 735 18.58 16.41 0.75
N LEU A 736 19.69 17.01 0.32
CA LEU A 736 19.89 17.56 -1.02
C LEU A 736 20.50 16.58 -2.02
N LYS A 737 20.86 15.38 -1.57
CA LYS A 737 21.47 14.36 -2.44
C LYS A 737 20.51 13.86 -3.50
N PHE A 738 21.11 13.54 -4.64
CA PHE A 738 20.49 12.92 -5.80
C PHE A 738 21.48 12.02 -6.54
N TYR A 739 21.00 11.16 -7.41
CA TYR A 739 21.84 10.36 -8.29
C TYR A 739 22.18 11.17 -9.54
N ASN A 740 23.50 11.40 -9.76
CA ASN A 740 24.04 12.11 -10.91
C ASN A 740 24.06 11.23 -12.17
N TYR A 741 24.77 11.70 -13.23
CA TYR A 741 24.86 10.96 -14.49
C TYR A 741 25.53 9.58 -14.33
N ASP A 742 26.54 9.49 -13.45
CA ASP A 742 27.30 8.26 -13.18
C ASP A 742 26.64 7.34 -12.13
N ILE A 743 25.43 7.69 -11.68
CA ILE A 743 24.67 6.97 -10.62
C ILE A 743 25.39 7.07 -9.26
N ASP A 744 26.18 8.09 -9.03
CA ASP A 744 26.71 8.42 -7.71
C ASP A 744 25.68 9.23 -6.93
N PHE A 745 25.47 8.90 -5.64
CA PHE A 745 24.54 9.60 -4.76
C PHE A 745 25.24 10.77 -4.07
N VAL A 746 25.10 11.97 -4.67
CA VAL A 746 25.87 13.17 -4.33
C VAL A 746 24.97 14.36 -4.00
N ASN A 747 25.48 15.32 -3.25
CA ASN A 747 24.99 16.71 -3.26
C ASN A 747 25.99 17.58 -4.02
N GLU A 748 25.52 18.65 -4.64
CA GLU A 748 26.36 19.58 -5.41
C GLU A 748 26.19 20.98 -4.86
N PRO A 749 27.28 21.76 -4.68
CA PRO A 749 27.19 23.17 -4.31
C PRO A 749 26.40 23.97 -5.33
N GLY A 750 25.52 24.84 -4.86
CA GLY A 750 24.63 25.60 -5.74
C GLY A 750 23.51 26.32 -5.00
N ASP A 751 22.63 26.96 -5.76
CA ASP A 751 21.45 27.65 -5.24
C ASP A 751 20.23 26.73 -5.27
N PHE A 752 19.45 26.81 -4.20
CA PHE A 752 18.25 26.02 -3.98
C PHE A 752 17.06 26.92 -3.60
N GLU A 753 15.85 26.40 -3.82
CA GLU A 753 14.63 26.95 -3.26
C GLU A 753 14.01 25.93 -2.29
N VAL A 754 13.65 26.38 -1.08
CA VAL A 754 12.75 25.66 -0.19
C VAL A 754 11.34 26.26 -0.30
N MET A 755 10.34 25.40 -0.38
CA MET A 755 8.94 25.78 -0.53
C MET A 755 8.11 25.14 0.57
N VAL A 756 7.06 25.84 1.02
CA VAL A 756 6.10 25.30 1.98
C VAL A 756 4.68 25.68 1.59
N GLY A 757 3.74 24.75 1.76
CA GLY A 757 2.34 24.99 1.49
C GLY A 757 1.44 23.80 1.81
N SER A 758 0.16 23.94 1.49
CA SER A 758 -0.86 22.92 1.69
C SER A 758 -0.97 21.90 0.54
N ASN A 759 -0.29 22.17 -0.58
CA ASN A 759 -0.22 21.32 -1.76
C ASN A 759 0.96 21.74 -2.66
N SER A 760 1.22 20.98 -3.72
CA SER A 760 2.38 21.24 -4.60
C SER A 760 2.26 22.50 -5.49
N ARG A 761 1.08 23.08 -5.64
CA ARG A 761 0.86 24.31 -6.42
C ARG A 761 0.93 25.56 -5.56
N ASP A 762 0.24 25.57 -4.43
CA ASP A 762 0.03 26.75 -3.59
C ASP A 762 1.10 26.76 -2.49
N VAL A 763 2.30 27.28 -2.84
CA VAL A 763 3.51 27.29 -1.98
C VAL A 763 4.13 28.68 -1.87
N ALA A 764 4.59 29.02 -0.68
CA ALA A 764 5.57 30.10 -0.47
C ALA A 764 7.00 29.56 -0.68
N LYS A 765 7.96 30.40 -1.11
CA LYS A 765 9.32 29.98 -1.41
C LYS A 765 10.39 30.96 -0.88
N LEU A 766 11.51 30.38 -0.45
CA LEU A 766 12.72 31.08 0.00
C LEU A 766 13.94 30.43 -0.66
N LYS A 767 15.01 31.23 -0.84
CA LYS A 767 16.26 30.77 -1.44
C LYS A 767 17.35 30.53 -0.39
N PHE A 768 18.19 29.55 -0.66
CA PHE A 768 19.42 29.29 0.09
C PHE A 768 20.49 28.72 -0.82
N THR A 769 21.73 28.73 -0.35
CA THR A 769 22.91 28.24 -1.11
C THR A 769 23.63 27.16 -0.31
N LEU A 770 23.91 26.01 -0.93
CA LEU A 770 24.85 24.99 -0.44
C LEU A 770 26.28 25.38 -0.91
N LYS A 771 27.23 25.42 0.01
CA LYS A 771 28.65 25.72 -0.27
C LYS A 771 29.55 24.48 -0.18
#